data_c00ca546708347cc57b7444b65f048b0
#
_entry.id   c00ca546708347cc57b7444b65f048b0
#
_cell.length_a   1.000
_cell.length_b   1.000
_cell.length_c   1.000
_cell.angle_alpha   90.00
_cell.angle_beta   90.00
_cell.angle_gamma   90.00
#
_symmetry.space_group_name_H-M   'P 1'
#
loop_
_entity.id
_entity.type
_entity.pdbx_description
1 polymer ?
#
loop_
_entity_poly.entity_id
_entity_poly.type
_entity_poly.pdbx_seq_one_letter_code
_entity_poly.pdbx_strand_id
1 'polypeptide(L)'
;MAEITTKQTNLKKVSEKYNELIKQKSGKCSKILFLVSDGKLIEKIKSSININSYIEEPQILTYISFIMKELEKYWTLISKELKSVKGVPNNIPYSLPEYIITEMVENFRYKYGYFEDITGTSENISKSIYSNLRSAAYMNTDIYSTGEKIYYTKKNKDNLERFSYTQNDEIIKEYTDKLIEKSAIDLPMAIYLYTEKLLKKEEYQKSLSKRYDYLIIDSIEKTSNAELELVKVFEKMGKETFVYGNISGDITSIYNFDLDNIVEHYSKEDELASNKLENKNLANHQRYGAKYKDLIPFSNRIKECYQSQLYNEMIEDILYKSEEIAKDSKKIGKTAIIIPPGSGILLHRITDALQKRGIKYFSTITDYKISQYRYANLLIIIAALYAGNSEIEFSTEEYIQMISLILGINKIKANKIFRENETLLKSTILENSELDKIYAESREITFDNFLGNIENENSEIDIKDINNSVENVHNLDRIIEKIYIGRKKNLKRSEFMRRFYTEVLITLEDGIENIEICKKVITECEKLEEAAECGIIKDFEIDKILKAYSKDYIGFRELKNSEGNDKLMITTPFYYINSLSERGIQLWADCGNNMWNPKIAKEINNSIVLRKSYEEKQIFTDLDEEKLKKYYMNNLLYSLLDSAEEVYTFKSDYSLNGYLSESMMYTSIINLMDREEI
;
A
#
# COMPACT_ATOMS: atom_id res chain seq x y z
N MET A 1 1.21 -31.70 4.02
CA MET A 1 2.27 -31.96 3.02
C MET A 1 2.75 -30.62 2.48
N ALA A 2 4.01 -30.34 2.55
CA ALA A 2 4.59 -29.09 2.05
C ALA A 2 5.43 -29.37 0.81
N GLU A 3 5.18 -28.68 -0.29
CA GLU A 3 5.88 -28.84 -1.54
C GLU A 3 6.56 -27.51 -1.96
N ILE A 4 7.86 -27.55 -2.25
CA ILE A 4 8.66 -26.40 -2.62
C ILE A 4 9.02 -26.48 -4.10
N THR A 5 8.59 -25.50 -4.89
CA THR A 5 8.79 -25.47 -6.35
C THR A 5 9.00 -24.04 -6.85
N THR A 6 9.24 -23.86 -8.16
CA THR A 6 9.26 -22.52 -8.78
C THR A 6 7.88 -21.88 -8.74
N LYS A 7 7.82 -20.54 -8.79
CA LYS A 7 6.59 -19.78 -8.58
C LYS A 7 5.45 -20.08 -9.58
N GLN A 8 5.77 -20.25 -10.86
CA GLN A 8 4.79 -20.63 -11.90
C GLN A 8 4.30 -22.07 -11.72
N THR A 9 5.22 -22.97 -11.35
CA THR A 9 4.89 -24.36 -11.08
C THR A 9 3.98 -24.50 -9.88
N ASN A 10 4.14 -23.62 -8.85
CA ASN A 10 3.28 -23.60 -7.66
C ASN A 10 1.83 -23.32 -8.02
N LEU A 11 1.55 -22.25 -8.78
CA LEU A 11 0.16 -21.89 -9.12
C LEU A 11 -0.56 -23.04 -9.83
N LYS A 12 0.12 -23.69 -10.77
CA LYS A 12 -0.42 -24.86 -11.49
C LYS A 12 -0.71 -26.03 -10.54
N LYS A 13 0.26 -26.42 -9.72
CA LYS A 13 0.12 -27.53 -8.77
C LYS A 13 -0.97 -27.28 -7.73
N VAL A 14 -1.03 -26.06 -7.20
CA VAL A 14 -2.07 -25.65 -6.24
C VAL A 14 -3.45 -25.75 -6.88
N SER A 15 -3.61 -25.27 -8.11
CA SER A 15 -4.88 -25.36 -8.85
C SER A 15 -5.27 -26.79 -9.17
N GLU A 16 -4.31 -27.64 -9.56
CA GLU A 16 -4.52 -29.07 -9.80
C GLU A 16 -4.98 -29.77 -8.50
N LYS A 17 -4.31 -29.50 -7.38
CA LYS A 17 -4.69 -30.06 -6.07
C LYS A 17 -6.07 -29.62 -5.63
N TYR A 18 -6.38 -28.33 -5.78
CA TYR A 18 -7.70 -27.82 -5.46
C TYR A 18 -8.80 -28.49 -6.29
N ASN A 19 -8.59 -28.68 -7.59
CA ASN A 19 -9.53 -29.40 -8.47
C ASN A 19 -9.70 -30.89 -8.08
N GLU A 20 -8.62 -31.55 -7.65
CA GLU A 20 -8.67 -32.93 -7.12
C GLU A 20 -9.56 -32.99 -5.89
N LEU A 21 -9.35 -32.09 -4.90
CA LEU A 21 -10.11 -32.08 -3.66
C LEU A 21 -11.60 -31.76 -3.88
N ILE A 22 -11.92 -30.88 -4.83
CA ILE A 22 -13.32 -30.62 -5.21
C ILE A 22 -13.99 -31.89 -5.73
N LYS A 23 -13.30 -32.64 -6.62
CA LYS A 23 -13.83 -33.91 -7.14
C LYS A 23 -14.08 -34.92 -6.01
N GLN A 24 -13.16 -35.05 -5.06
CA GLN A 24 -13.30 -35.93 -3.89
C GLN A 24 -14.51 -35.54 -3.02
N LYS A 25 -14.87 -34.26 -2.94
CA LYS A 25 -16.02 -33.77 -2.16
C LYS A 25 -17.29 -33.55 -2.98
N SER A 26 -17.39 -34.17 -4.15
CA SER A 26 -18.59 -34.09 -5.00
C SER A 26 -18.99 -32.65 -5.33
N GLY A 27 -18.02 -31.78 -5.59
CA GLY A 27 -18.23 -30.37 -5.96
C GLY A 27 -18.42 -29.38 -4.79
N LYS A 28 -18.32 -29.85 -3.53
CA LYS A 28 -18.46 -28.97 -2.33
C LYS A 28 -17.16 -28.23 -2.02
N CYS A 29 -16.95 -27.12 -2.69
CA CYS A 29 -15.75 -26.29 -2.50
C CYS A 29 -15.73 -25.49 -1.19
N SER A 30 -16.88 -25.30 -0.52
CA SER A 30 -16.95 -24.63 0.80
C SER A 30 -16.21 -25.38 1.90
N LYS A 31 -15.89 -26.67 1.70
CA LYS A 31 -15.11 -27.49 2.64
C LYS A 31 -13.60 -27.28 2.54
N ILE A 32 -13.15 -26.47 1.60
CA ILE A 32 -11.74 -26.17 1.36
C ILE A 32 -11.51 -24.71 1.67
N LEU A 33 -10.70 -24.42 2.68
CA LEU A 33 -10.18 -23.08 2.92
C LEU A 33 -8.89 -22.92 2.12
N PHE A 34 -8.86 -21.99 1.17
CA PHE A 34 -7.69 -21.70 0.40
C PHE A 34 -7.20 -20.27 0.72
N LEU A 35 -6.07 -20.18 1.42
CA LEU A 35 -5.41 -18.93 1.76
C LEU A 35 -4.38 -18.58 0.69
N VAL A 36 -4.54 -17.42 0.08
CA VAL A 36 -3.64 -16.90 -0.94
C VAL A 36 -2.82 -15.74 -0.39
N SER A 37 -1.58 -15.67 -0.82
CA SER A 37 -0.63 -14.63 -0.37
C SER A 37 -0.95 -13.23 -0.85
N ASP A 38 -1.66 -13.08 -1.98
CA ASP A 38 -2.06 -11.78 -2.56
C ASP A 38 -3.46 -11.88 -3.17
N GLY A 39 -4.31 -10.90 -2.87
CA GLY A 39 -5.67 -10.84 -3.40
C GLY A 39 -5.75 -10.81 -4.95
N LYS A 40 -4.70 -10.33 -5.61
CA LYS A 40 -4.60 -10.34 -7.08
C LYS A 40 -4.52 -11.75 -7.68
N LEU A 41 -4.06 -12.72 -6.89
CA LEU A 41 -3.99 -14.12 -7.31
C LEU A 41 -5.36 -14.80 -7.32
N ILE A 42 -6.35 -14.28 -6.59
CA ILE A 42 -7.69 -14.88 -6.48
C ILE A 42 -8.32 -15.05 -7.86
N GLU A 43 -8.30 -14.03 -8.71
CA GLU A 43 -8.88 -14.09 -10.05
C GLU A 43 -8.09 -15.05 -10.98
N LYS A 44 -6.76 -15.04 -10.89
CA LYS A 44 -5.91 -15.98 -11.66
C LYS A 44 -6.18 -17.42 -11.23
N ILE A 45 -6.31 -17.68 -9.93
CA ILE A 45 -6.64 -19.00 -9.40
C ILE A 45 -8.05 -19.41 -9.83
N LYS A 46 -9.04 -18.55 -9.65
CA LYS A 46 -10.42 -18.81 -10.07
C LYS A 46 -10.53 -19.14 -11.55
N SER A 47 -9.78 -18.46 -12.42
CA SER A 47 -9.76 -18.75 -13.87
C SER A 47 -9.09 -20.07 -14.22
N SER A 48 -8.16 -20.55 -13.39
CA SER A 48 -7.46 -21.84 -13.59
C SER A 48 -8.22 -23.05 -13.03
N ILE A 49 -9.27 -22.80 -12.23
CA ILE A 49 -10.10 -23.84 -11.64
C ILE A 49 -11.31 -24.11 -12.55
N ASN A 50 -11.70 -25.38 -12.66
CA ASN A 50 -12.79 -25.78 -13.53
C ASN A 50 -14.16 -25.40 -12.95
N ILE A 51 -14.68 -24.24 -13.34
CA ILE A 51 -15.91 -23.60 -12.78
C ILE A 51 -17.16 -24.51 -12.94
N ASN A 52 -17.20 -25.38 -13.94
CA ASN A 52 -18.35 -26.26 -14.20
C ASN A 52 -18.56 -27.35 -13.13
N SER A 53 -17.66 -27.46 -12.16
CA SER A 53 -17.74 -28.48 -11.09
C SER A 53 -18.19 -27.94 -9.74
N TYR A 54 -18.54 -26.65 -9.63
CA TYR A 54 -18.95 -26.05 -8.34
C TYR A 54 -20.44 -26.19 -8.09
N ILE A 55 -20.76 -26.60 -6.87
CA ILE A 55 -22.12 -26.49 -6.30
C ILE A 55 -22.21 -25.28 -5.38
N GLU A 56 -21.07 -24.80 -4.85
CA GLU A 56 -20.97 -23.71 -3.86
C GLU A 56 -19.86 -22.74 -4.25
N GLU A 57 -19.86 -21.56 -3.66
CA GLU A 57 -18.81 -20.56 -3.90
C GLU A 57 -17.47 -20.97 -3.27
N PRO A 58 -16.35 -20.92 -4.04
CA PRO A 58 -15.02 -21.21 -3.51
C PRO A 58 -14.59 -20.26 -2.38
N GLN A 59 -14.06 -20.83 -1.29
CA GLN A 59 -13.52 -20.07 -0.17
C GLN A 59 -12.02 -19.80 -0.42
N ILE A 60 -11.73 -18.89 -1.37
CA ILE A 60 -10.37 -18.44 -1.73
C ILE A 60 -10.20 -17.02 -1.23
N LEU A 61 -9.37 -16.82 -0.21
CA LEU A 61 -9.24 -15.56 0.52
C LEU A 61 -7.76 -15.31 0.88
N THR A 62 -7.40 -14.06 1.11
CA THR A 62 -6.16 -13.77 1.82
C THR A 62 -6.35 -14.07 3.31
N TYR A 63 -5.27 -14.39 4.04
CA TYR A 63 -5.32 -14.59 5.49
C TYR A 63 -6.02 -13.42 6.21
N ILE A 64 -5.67 -12.18 5.83
CA ILE A 64 -6.27 -10.98 6.43
C ILE A 64 -7.78 -10.90 6.15
N SER A 65 -8.20 -11.13 4.92
CA SER A 65 -9.63 -11.12 4.58
C SER A 65 -10.40 -12.23 5.31
N PHE A 66 -9.75 -13.37 5.54
CA PHE A 66 -10.33 -14.46 6.32
C PHE A 66 -10.52 -14.06 7.79
N ILE A 67 -9.46 -13.60 8.47
CA ILE A 67 -9.54 -13.26 9.90
C ILE A 67 -10.48 -12.09 10.19
N MET A 68 -10.57 -11.10 9.30
CA MET A 68 -11.51 -9.98 9.43
C MET A 68 -12.97 -10.49 9.41
N LYS A 69 -13.33 -11.36 8.46
CA LYS A 69 -14.66 -12.00 8.41
C LYS A 69 -14.94 -12.87 9.63
N GLU A 70 -13.92 -13.58 10.12
CA GLU A 70 -14.08 -14.43 11.29
C GLU A 70 -14.26 -13.62 12.58
N LEU A 71 -13.52 -12.53 12.74
CA LEU A 71 -13.70 -11.62 13.88
C LEU A 71 -15.09 -10.98 13.86
N GLU A 72 -15.54 -10.49 12.71
CA GLU A 72 -16.87 -9.92 12.57
C GLU A 72 -17.95 -10.95 12.99
N LYS A 73 -17.86 -12.17 12.49
CA LYS A 73 -18.83 -13.23 12.74
C LYS A 73 -18.82 -13.75 14.17
N TYR A 74 -17.65 -13.84 14.80
CA TYR A 74 -17.47 -14.47 16.13
C TYR A 74 -17.06 -13.47 17.21
N TRP A 75 -17.22 -12.16 16.99
CA TRP A 75 -16.85 -11.11 17.93
C TRP A 75 -17.43 -11.32 19.33
N THR A 76 -18.65 -11.78 19.42
CA THR A 76 -19.34 -12.03 20.69
C THR A 76 -18.64 -13.04 21.59
N LEU A 77 -17.79 -13.94 21.04
CA LEU A 77 -17.02 -14.90 21.83
C LEU A 77 -15.86 -14.25 22.61
N ILE A 78 -15.38 -13.07 22.15
CA ILE A 78 -14.24 -12.38 22.75
C ILE A 78 -14.59 -11.00 23.33
N SER A 79 -15.68 -10.38 22.88
CA SER A 79 -16.05 -9.00 23.24
C SER A 79 -16.22 -8.80 24.75
N LYS A 80 -16.78 -9.76 25.46
CA LYS A 80 -16.94 -9.69 26.92
C LYS A 80 -15.61 -9.69 27.67
N GLU A 81 -14.64 -10.50 27.21
CA GLU A 81 -13.29 -10.55 27.78
C GLU A 81 -12.54 -9.23 27.52
N LEU A 82 -12.75 -8.64 26.35
CA LEU A 82 -12.15 -7.38 25.96
C LEU A 82 -12.82 -6.15 26.59
N LYS A 83 -13.95 -6.33 27.31
CA LYS A 83 -14.79 -5.22 27.80
C LYS A 83 -15.23 -4.27 26.66
N SER A 84 -15.40 -4.79 25.47
CA SER A 84 -15.80 -4.07 24.28
C SER A 84 -17.25 -3.58 24.40
N VAL A 85 -17.50 -2.35 23.97
CA VAL A 85 -18.82 -1.69 24.10
C VAL A 85 -19.82 -2.17 23.05
N LYS A 86 -19.34 -2.54 21.84
CA LYS A 86 -20.21 -2.90 20.70
C LYS A 86 -20.21 -4.40 20.44
N GLY A 87 -21.33 -4.90 19.92
CA GLY A 87 -21.50 -6.31 19.57
C GLY A 87 -20.82 -6.74 18.27
N VAL A 88 -20.33 -5.80 17.46
CA VAL A 88 -19.59 -6.03 16.20
C VAL A 88 -18.40 -5.08 16.15
N PRO A 89 -17.22 -5.53 15.69
CA PRO A 89 -16.07 -4.66 15.57
C PRO A 89 -16.22 -3.71 14.37
N ASN A 90 -15.67 -2.50 14.51
CA ASN A 90 -15.57 -1.56 13.41
C ASN A 90 -14.16 -1.62 12.80
N ASN A 91 -14.10 -1.87 11.50
CA ASN A 91 -12.86 -1.86 10.75
C ASN A 91 -12.49 -0.43 10.40
N ILE A 92 -11.39 0.08 10.98
CA ILE A 92 -10.93 1.43 10.67
C ILE A 92 -10.13 1.48 9.36
N PRO A 93 -10.15 2.62 8.62
CA PRO A 93 -9.37 2.79 7.40
C PRO A 93 -7.88 2.54 7.64
N TYR A 94 -7.20 1.97 6.64
CA TYR A 94 -5.77 1.62 6.73
C TYR A 94 -4.85 2.81 7.09
N SER A 95 -5.22 4.01 6.70
CA SER A 95 -4.46 5.24 6.92
C SER A 95 -4.72 5.88 8.28
N LEU A 96 -5.85 5.58 8.93
CA LEU A 96 -6.26 6.19 10.19
C LEU A 96 -5.33 5.85 11.37
N PRO A 97 -4.78 4.64 11.51
CA PRO A 97 -3.84 4.29 12.56
C PRO A 97 -2.63 5.23 12.66
N GLU A 98 -1.99 5.51 11.52
CA GLU A 98 -0.82 6.40 11.49
C GLU A 98 -1.20 7.83 11.93
N TYR A 99 -2.36 8.33 11.53
CA TYR A 99 -2.87 9.62 11.97
C TYR A 99 -3.09 9.65 13.49
N ILE A 100 -3.79 8.67 14.05
CA ILE A 100 -4.07 8.60 15.49
C ILE A 100 -2.78 8.53 16.29
N ILE A 101 -1.83 7.70 15.87
CA ILE A 101 -0.53 7.57 16.55
C ILE A 101 0.27 8.87 16.43
N THR A 102 0.20 9.57 15.28
CA THR A 102 0.87 10.87 15.11
C THR A 102 0.33 11.90 16.11
N GLU A 103 -0.98 12.02 16.23
CA GLU A 103 -1.62 12.88 17.22
C GLU A 103 -1.20 12.52 18.67
N MET A 104 -1.10 11.21 18.97
CA MET A 104 -0.61 10.75 20.27
C MET A 104 0.86 11.17 20.48
N VAL A 105 1.73 10.90 19.51
CA VAL A 105 3.16 11.28 19.57
C VAL A 105 3.31 12.78 19.77
N GLU A 106 2.58 13.62 19.04
CA GLU A 106 2.62 15.08 19.19
C GLU A 106 2.16 15.53 20.57
N ASN A 107 1.06 14.99 21.07
CA ASN A 107 0.57 15.31 22.42
C ASN A 107 1.56 14.89 23.50
N PHE A 108 2.19 13.73 23.39
CA PHE A 108 3.16 13.24 24.37
C PHE A 108 4.49 14.01 24.28
N ARG A 109 4.93 14.38 23.08
CA ARG A 109 6.07 15.30 22.90
C ARG A 109 5.83 16.63 23.59
N TYR A 110 4.69 17.24 23.33
CA TYR A 110 4.36 18.55 23.88
C TYR A 110 4.21 18.53 25.41
N LYS A 111 3.55 17.49 25.96
CA LYS A 111 3.24 17.45 27.40
C LYS A 111 4.36 16.87 28.26
N TYR A 112 5.09 15.89 27.74
CA TYR A 112 5.99 15.05 28.53
C TYR A 112 7.40 14.94 27.94
N GLY A 113 7.71 15.58 26.82
CA GLY A 113 9.03 15.53 26.17
C GLY A 113 9.38 14.17 25.60
N TYR A 114 8.39 13.39 25.10
CA TYR A 114 8.66 12.07 24.51
C TYR A 114 9.53 12.21 23.26
N PHE A 115 10.41 11.23 23.02
CA PHE A 115 11.29 11.15 21.84
C PHE A 115 12.18 12.39 21.62
N GLU A 116 12.64 13.05 22.69
CA GLU A 116 13.55 14.21 22.58
C GLU A 116 14.91 13.84 21.97
N ASP A 117 15.35 12.60 22.14
CA ASP A 117 16.59 12.03 21.58
C ASP A 117 16.46 11.64 20.10
N ILE A 118 15.24 11.70 19.53
CA ILE A 118 14.98 11.32 18.13
C ILE A 118 14.77 12.57 17.27
N THR A 119 15.61 12.73 16.24
CA THR A 119 15.54 13.86 15.32
C THR A 119 14.39 13.78 14.29
N GLY A 120 13.65 12.67 14.25
CA GLY A 120 12.54 12.45 13.34
C GLY A 120 11.31 13.31 13.60
N THR A 121 10.51 13.54 12.55
CA THR A 121 9.17 14.16 12.69
C THR A 121 8.21 13.19 13.39
N SER A 122 7.13 13.72 13.97
CA SER A 122 6.09 12.90 14.63
C SER A 122 5.51 11.85 13.72
N GLU A 123 5.33 12.16 12.42
CA GLU A 123 4.84 11.22 11.41
C GLU A 123 5.84 10.07 11.16
N ASN A 124 7.15 10.33 11.14
CA ASN A 124 8.15 9.29 10.95
C ASN A 124 8.27 8.38 12.17
N ILE A 125 8.13 8.94 13.36
CA ILE A 125 8.09 8.19 14.62
C ILE A 125 6.82 7.32 14.65
N SER A 126 5.65 7.87 14.33
CA SER A 126 4.39 7.13 14.30
C SER A 126 4.41 5.97 13.30
N LYS A 127 4.97 6.19 12.11
CA LYS A 127 5.20 5.12 11.12
C LYS A 127 6.08 4.01 11.67
N SER A 128 7.11 4.34 12.45
CA SER A 128 7.98 3.35 13.07
C SER A 128 7.27 2.58 14.17
N ILE A 129 6.51 3.25 15.04
CA ILE A 129 5.71 2.64 16.10
C ILE A 129 4.66 1.69 15.50
N TYR A 130 3.91 2.16 14.51
CA TYR A 130 2.90 1.33 13.84
C TYR A 130 3.50 0.14 13.10
N SER A 131 4.68 0.32 12.50
CA SER A 131 5.44 -0.78 11.88
C SER A 131 5.88 -1.83 12.91
N ASN A 132 6.31 -1.41 14.11
CA ASN A 132 6.67 -2.33 15.20
C ASN A 132 5.45 -3.14 15.66
N LEU A 133 4.33 -2.47 15.92
CA LEU A 133 3.07 -3.12 16.29
C LEU A 133 2.64 -4.15 15.23
N ARG A 134 2.69 -3.76 13.95
CA ARG A 134 2.35 -4.63 12.83
C ARG A 134 3.29 -5.84 12.73
N SER A 135 4.59 -5.60 12.85
CA SER A 135 5.58 -6.68 12.80
C SER A 135 5.39 -7.68 13.94
N ALA A 136 5.20 -7.20 15.17
CA ALA A 136 4.96 -8.07 16.33
C ALA A 136 3.68 -8.91 16.15
N ALA A 137 2.60 -8.32 15.63
CA ALA A 137 1.35 -9.04 15.37
C ALA A 137 1.54 -10.16 14.33
N TYR A 138 2.19 -9.86 13.18
CA TYR A 138 2.50 -10.88 12.17
C TYR A 138 3.44 -11.98 12.69
N MET A 139 4.45 -11.58 13.50
CA MET A 139 5.42 -12.52 14.09
C MET A 139 4.83 -13.32 15.24
N ASN A 140 3.62 -13.00 15.66
CA ASN A 140 2.97 -13.59 16.84
C ASN A 140 3.87 -13.50 18.08
N THR A 141 4.41 -12.31 18.34
CA THR A 141 5.21 -11.96 19.53
C THR A 141 4.47 -10.91 20.35
N ASP A 142 4.96 -10.64 21.55
CA ASP A 142 4.34 -9.64 22.42
C ASP A 142 4.35 -8.24 21.76
N ILE A 143 3.15 -7.71 21.54
CA ILE A 143 2.96 -6.40 20.91
C ILE A 143 3.27 -5.23 21.85
N TYR A 144 3.29 -5.47 23.17
CA TYR A 144 3.47 -4.45 24.20
C TYR A 144 4.91 -4.27 24.67
N SER A 145 5.85 -5.07 24.16
CA SER A 145 7.28 -5.02 24.50
C SER A 145 8.20 -4.91 23.28
N THR A 146 7.67 -4.36 22.20
CA THR A 146 8.42 -4.26 20.92
C THR A 146 9.63 -3.35 21.03
N GLY A 147 9.48 -2.18 21.65
CA GLY A 147 10.56 -1.23 21.88
C GLY A 147 11.61 -1.81 22.80
N GLU A 148 11.20 -2.38 23.93
CA GLU A 148 12.11 -3.02 24.88
C GLU A 148 12.93 -4.12 24.19
N LYS A 149 12.32 -4.99 23.40
CA LYS A 149 12.99 -6.04 22.64
C LYS A 149 14.02 -5.47 21.67
N ILE A 150 13.68 -4.41 20.92
CA ILE A 150 14.60 -3.74 19.99
C ILE A 150 15.78 -3.13 20.76
N TYR A 151 15.52 -2.45 21.89
CA TYR A 151 16.59 -1.86 22.70
C TYR A 151 17.61 -2.90 23.18
N TYR A 152 17.16 -4.05 23.70
CA TYR A 152 18.05 -5.08 24.23
C TYR A 152 18.91 -5.76 23.15
N THR A 153 18.55 -5.66 21.89
CA THR A 153 19.31 -6.20 20.75
C THR A 153 20.33 -5.21 20.18
N LYS A 154 20.36 -3.95 20.63
CA LYS A 154 21.37 -2.96 20.19
C LYS A 154 22.75 -3.27 20.71
N LYS A 155 23.79 -3.02 19.86
CA LYS A 155 25.20 -3.17 20.23
C LYS A 155 25.64 -2.12 21.26
N ASN A 156 25.29 -0.85 21.00
CA ASN A 156 25.58 0.25 21.90
C ASN A 156 24.28 0.65 22.63
N LYS A 157 24.25 0.44 23.93
CA LYS A 157 23.07 0.73 24.76
C LYS A 157 23.33 2.00 25.54
N ASP A 158 22.67 3.08 25.18
CA ASP A 158 22.61 4.29 25.99
C ASP A 158 21.35 4.25 26.87
N ASN A 159 21.51 4.54 28.16
CA ASN A 159 20.39 4.58 29.09
C ASN A 159 19.38 5.69 28.75
N LEU A 160 19.82 6.80 28.14
CA LEU A 160 18.92 7.87 27.68
C LEU A 160 18.05 7.39 26.50
N GLU A 161 18.67 6.70 25.53
CA GLU A 161 17.93 6.13 24.41
C GLU A 161 16.87 5.09 24.83
N ARG A 162 17.05 4.43 25.99
CA ARG A 162 16.08 3.46 26.51
C ARG A 162 14.70 4.06 26.68
N PHE A 163 14.61 5.34 27.05
CA PHE A 163 13.31 6.01 27.23
C PHE A 163 12.48 6.01 25.95
N SER A 164 13.07 6.32 24.81
CA SER A 164 12.33 6.32 23.53
C SER A 164 11.77 4.95 23.14
N TYR A 165 12.45 3.87 23.50
CA TYR A 165 11.93 2.51 23.30
C TYR A 165 10.80 2.16 24.26
N THR A 166 10.90 2.58 25.52
CA THR A 166 9.80 2.43 26.47
C THR A 166 8.57 3.26 26.06
N GLN A 167 8.80 4.49 25.60
CA GLN A 167 7.77 5.38 25.09
C GLN A 167 7.04 4.79 23.86
N ASN A 168 7.76 4.09 22.98
CA ASN A 168 7.15 3.33 21.89
C ASN A 168 6.12 2.31 22.42
N ASP A 169 6.47 1.55 23.45
CA ASP A 169 5.58 0.53 24.01
C ASP A 169 4.38 1.14 24.74
N GLU A 170 4.58 2.28 25.43
CA GLU A 170 3.51 3.03 26.08
C GLU A 170 2.50 3.58 25.07
N ILE A 171 2.95 4.12 23.93
CA ILE A 171 2.06 4.61 22.87
C ILE A 171 1.32 3.45 22.21
N ILE A 172 1.99 2.32 21.95
CA ILE A 172 1.30 1.13 21.42
C ILE A 172 0.19 0.69 22.38
N LYS A 173 0.47 0.66 23.67
CA LYS A 173 -0.52 0.29 24.68
C LYS A 173 -1.72 1.24 24.68
N GLU A 174 -1.48 2.54 24.74
CA GLU A 174 -2.56 3.53 24.74
C GLU A 174 -3.39 3.48 23.46
N TYR A 175 -2.73 3.32 22.31
CA TYR A 175 -3.39 3.15 21.03
C TYR A 175 -4.28 1.91 20.99
N THR A 176 -3.77 0.77 21.39
CA THR A 176 -4.52 -0.50 21.37
C THR A 176 -5.65 -0.51 22.39
N ASP A 177 -5.45 0.06 23.59
CA ASP A 177 -6.48 0.22 24.61
C ASP A 177 -7.62 1.10 24.09
N LYS A 178 -7.33 2.20 23.40
CA LYS A 178 -8.32 3.05 22.73
C LYS A 178 -9.13 2.29 21.69
N LEU A 179 -8.48 1.46 20.85
CA LEU A 179 -9.17 0.65 19.85
C LEU A 179 -10.13 -0.36 20.50
N ILE A 180 -9.66 -1.08 21.52
CA ILE A 180 -10.46 -2.07 22.25
C ILE A 180 -11.68 -1.40 22.91
N GLU A 181 -11.48 -0.29 23.62
CA GLU A 181 -12.56 0.48 24.24
C GLU A 181 -13.65 0.85 23.24
N LYS A 182 -13.26 1.29 22.05
CA LYS A 182 -14.19 1.74 21.01
C LYS A 182 -14.69 0.59 20.10
N SER A 183 -14.32 -0.65 20.39
CA SER A 183 -14.63 -1.82 19.53
C SER A 183 -14.18 -1.63 18.09
N ALA A 184 -13.04 -0.97 17.91
CA ALA A 184 -12.43 -0.73 16.62
C ALA A 184 -11.26 -1.67 16.41
N ILE A 185 -11.04 -2.08 15.18
CA ILE A 185 -9.91 -2.93 14.80
C ILE A 185 -9.23 -2.40 13.56
N ASP A 186 -7.91 -2.39 13.61
CA ASP A 186 -7.03 -2.22 12.47
C ASP A 186 -6.38 -3.56 12.13
N LEU A 187 -5.47 -3.54 11.15
CA LEU A 187 -4.80 -4.75 10.69
C LEU A 187 -3.99 -5.47 11.79
N PRO A 188 -3.06 -4.82 12.54
CA PRO A 188 -2.35 -5.47 13.64
C PRO A 188 -3.26 -6.04 14.71
N MET A 189 -4.28 -5.28 15.12
CA MET A 189 -5.22 -5.70 16.14
C MET A 189 -6.10 -6.85 15.68
N ALA A 190 -6.49 -6.88 14.39
CA ALA A 190 -7.21 -8.02 13.84
C ALA A 190 -6.37 -9.31 13.93
N ILE A 191 -5.10 -9.24 13.55
CA ILE A 191 -4.18 -10.38 13.65
C ILE A 191 -4.03 -10.82 15.11
N TYR A 192 -3.73 -9.88 16.01
CA TYR A 192 -3.52 -10.15 17.43
C TYR A 192 -4.79 -10.75 18.09
N LEU A 193 -5.94 -10.12 17.92
CA LEU A 193 -7.20 -10.58 18.52
C LEU A 193 -7.65 -11.92 17.95
N TYR A 194 -7.45 -12.13 16.65
CA TYR A 194 -7.75 -13.42 16.06
C TYR A 194 -6.87 -14.52 16.64
N THR A 195 -5.56 -14.32 16.65
CA THR A 195 -4.59 -15.35 17.03
C THR A 195 -4.59 -15.58 18.54
N GLU A 196 -4.57 -14.52 19.35
CA GLU A 196 -4.42 -14.62 20.80
C GLU A 196 -5.75 -14.79 21.55
N LYS A 197 -6.87 -14.41 20.95
CA LYS A 197 -8.17 -14.48 21.61
C LYS A 197 -9.13 -15.46 20.93
N LEU A 198 -9.49 -15.25 19.66
CA LEU A 198 -10.54 -16.03 19.01
C LEU A 198 -10.09 -17.45 18.67
N LEU A 199 -8.90 -17.63 18.09
CA LEU A 199 -8.39 -18.93 17.66
C LEU A 199 -8.20 -19.92 18.84
N LYS A 200 -7.99 -19.41 20.06
CA LYS A 200 -7.84 -20.21 21.29
C LYS A 200 -9.18 -20.69 21.89
N LYS A 201 -10.33 -20.18 21.42
CA LYS A 201 -11.65 -20.57 21.91
C LYS A 201 -12.05 -21.94 21.34
N GLU A 202 -12.44 -22.89 22.23
CA GLU A 202 -12.85 -24.22 21.81
C GLU A 202 -14.10 -24.22 20.91
N GLU A 203 -15.08 -23.35 21.21
CA GLU A 203 -16.29 -23.20 20.41
C GLU A 203 -15.98 -22.78 18.98
N TYR A 204 -15.00 -21.88 18.82
CA TYR A 204 -14.53 -21.43 17.52
C TYR A 204 -13.79 -22.55 16.77
N GLN A 205 -12.89 -23.29 17.45
CA GLN A 205 -12.19 -24.44 16.86
C GLN A 205 -13.17 -25.53 16.41
N LYS A 206 -14.18 -25.83 17.21
CA LYS A 206 -15.27 -26.78 16.86
C LYS A 206 -16.04 -26.30 15.62
N SER A 207 -16.28 -24.98 15.49
CA SER A 207 -16.91 -24.39 14.30
C SER A 207 -16.01 -24.51 13.07
N LEU A 208 -14.71 -24.20 13.18
CA LEU A 208 -13.73 -24.37 12.08
C LEU A 208 -13.71 -25.81 11.59
N SER A 209 -13.61 -26.80 12.52
CA SER A 209 -13.56 -28.22 12.20
C SER A 209 -14.80 -28.72 11.45
N LYS A 210 -15.99 -28.17 11.75
CA LYS A 210 -17.22 -28.49 11.03
C LYS A 210 -17.32 -27.86 9.65
N ARG A 211 -16.73 -26.68 9.49
CA ARG A 211 -16.79 -25.93 8.23
C ARG A 211 -15.80 -26.44 7.21
N TYR A 212 -14.56 -26.69 7.61
CA TYR A 212 -13.45 -27.02 6.70
C TYR A 212 -12.90 -28.42 6.96
N ASP A 213 -12.62 -29.12 5.87
CA ASP A 213 -11.94 -30.42 5.89
C ASP A 213 -10.48 -30.26 5.43
N TYR A 214 -10.19 -29.25 4.60
CA TYR A 214 -8.89 -29.00 4.00
C TYR A 214 -8.47 -27.54 4.14
N LEU A 215 -7.16 -27.32 4.32
CA LEU A 215 -6.50 -26.02 4.24
C LEU A 215 -5.44 -26.07 3.15
N ILE A 216 -5.44 -25.06 2.26
CA ILE A 216 -4.41 -24.87 1.24
C ILE A 216 -3.75 -23.51 1.44
N ILE A 217 -2.41 -23.45 1.35
CA ILE A 217 -1.60 -22.21 1.39
C ILE A 217 -0.71 -22.19 0.15
N ASP A 218 -0.72 -21.09 -0.60
CA ASP A 218 -0.03 -20.97 -1.87
C ASP A 218 1.45 -20.58 -1.76
N SER A 219 1.86 -19.93 -0.67
CA SER A 219 3.21 -19.31 -0.54
C SER A 219 3.71 -19.37 0.90
N ILE A 220 4.45 -20.43 1.22
CA ILE A 220 5.04 -20.63 2.55
C ILE A 220 5.99 -19.48 2.94
N GLU A 221 6.73 -18.95 1.97
CA GLU A 221 7.66 -17.84 2.17
C GLU A 221 6.97 -16.53 2.55
N LYS A 222 5.65 -16.46 2.37
CA LYS A 222 4.82 -15.31 2.73
C LYS A 222 3.86 -15.61 3.88
N THR A 223 3.96 -16.78 4.48
CA THR A 223 3.15 -17.16 5.65
C THR A 223 3.69 -16.48 6.89
N SER A 224 2.83 -15.81 7.64
CA SER A 224 3.17 -15.21 8.93
C SER A 224 3.14 -16.23 10.06
N ASN A 225 3.82 -15.94 11.18
CA ASN A 225 3.72 -16.79 12.37
C ASN A 225 2.28 -16.84 12.92
N ALA A 226 1.54 -15.74 12.80
CA ALA A 226 0.12 -15.72 13.17
C ALA A 226 -0.72 -16.67 12.30
N GLU A 227 -0.44 -16.73 11.00
CA GLU A 227 -1.08 -17.68 10.08
C GLU A 227 -0.66 -19.13 10.36
N LEU A 228 0.59 -19.36 10.75
CA LEU A 228 1.08 -20.67 11.18
C LEU A 228 0.30 -21.20 12.40
N GLU A 229 -0.13 -20.34 13.31
CA GLU A 229 -0.97 -20.79 14.44
C GLU A 229 -2.33 -21.35 13.97
N LEU A 230 -2.90 -20.77 12.90
CA LEU A 230 -4.10 -21.35 12.27
C LEU A 230 -3.81 -22.72 11.67
N VAL A 231 -2.69 -22.88 10.97
CA VAL A 231 -2.24 -24.18 10.43
C VAL A 231 -2.14 -25.22 11.54
N LYS A 232 -1.46 -24.89 12.63
CA LYS A 232 -1.30 -25.79 13.81
C LYS A 232 -2.66 -26.22 14.41
N VAL A 233 -3.66 -25.32 14.40
CA VAL A 233 -5.01 -25.67 14.86
C VAL A 233 -5.67 -26.65 13.89
N PHE A 234 -5.51 -26.50 12.57
CA PHE A 234 -6.01 -27.46 11.59
C PHE A 234 -5.37 -28.83 11.76
N GLU A 235 -4.05 -28.89 11.91
CA GLU A 235 -3.29 -30.13 12.15
C GLU A 235 -3.75 -30.82 13.46
N LYS A 236 -3.90 -30.04 14.54
CA LYS A 236 -4.41 -30.56 15.84
C LYS A 236 -5.83 -31.13 15.73
N MET A 237 -6.65 -30.56 14.84
CA MET A 237 -7.99 -31.08 14.57
C MET A 237 -8.00 -32.30 13.63
N GLY A 238 -6.85 -32.80 13.19
CA GLY A 238 -6.71 -33.90 12.23
C GLY A 238 -7.18 -33.58 10.82
N LYS A 239 -7.11 -32.28 10.42
CA LYS A 239 -7.45 -31.83 9.07
C LYS A 239 -6.22 -31.85 8.18
N GLU A 240 -6.41 -32.15 6.90
CA GLU A 240 -5.32 -32.17 5.95
C GLU A 240 -4.94 -30.74 5.51
N THR A 241 -3.64 -30.44 5.55
CA THR A 241 -3.06 -29.16 5.12
C THR A 241 -2.12 -29.38 3.94
N PHE A 242 -2.25 -28.53 2.91
CA PHE A 242 -1.40 -28.54 1.73
C PHE A 242 -0.73 -27.18 1.60
N VAL A 243 0.59 -27.15 1.65
CA VAL A 243 1.38 -25.92 1.66
C VAL A 243 2.38 -25.94 0.53
N TYR A 244 2.42 -24.86 -0.23
CA TYR A 244 3.28 -24.70 -1.40
C TYR A 244 4.17 -23.45 -1.20
N GLY A 245 5.31 -23.39 -1.86
CA GLY A 245 6.17 -22.21 -1.74
C GLY A 245 7.40 -22.21 -2.66
N ASN A 246 8.01 -21.02 -2.76
CA ASN A 246 9.26 -20.77 -3.45
C ASN A 246 10.23 -20.01 -2.55
N ILE A 247 10.98 -20.72 -1.72
CA ILE A 247 11.88 -20.11 -0.73
C ILE A 247 13.05 -19.40 -1.41
N SER A 248 13.55 -19.92 -2.53
CA SER A 248 14.65 -19.29 -3.27
C SER A 248 14.30 -17.93 -3.86
N GLY A 249 13.01 -17.66 -4.07
CA GLY A 249 12.50 -16.37 -4.53
C GLY A 249 11.96 -15.46 -3.44
N ASP A 250 12.23 -15.75 -2.17
CA ASP A 250 11.73 -14.95 -1.06
C ASP A 250 12.38 -13.58 -0.97
N ILE A 251 11.58 -12.54 -1.15
CA ILE A 251 11.96 -11.13 -0.95
C ILE A 251 11.14 -10.46 0.16
N THR A 252 10.28 -11.19 0.82
CA THR A 252 9.28 -10.64 1.76
C THR A 252 9.62 -10.92 3.21
N SER A 253 10.33 -12.01 3.51
CA SER A 253 10.62 -12.43 4.88
C SER A 253 11.40 -11.40 5.69
N ILE A 254 12.22 -10.56 5.04
CA ILE A 254 12.95 -9.50 5.75
C ILE A 254 12.06 -8.40 6.34
N TYR A 255 10.79 -8.33 5.97
CA TYR A 255 9.87 -7.30 6.46
C TYR A 255 8.97 -7.79 7.60
N ASN A 256 8.09 -8.75 7.32
CA ASN A 256 7.04 -9.15 8.27
C ASN A 256 6.88 -10.66 8.41
N PHE A 257 7.84 -11.45 7.97
CA PHE A 257 7.75 -12.91 7.98
C PHE A 257 8.97 -13.54 8.66
N ASP A 258 8.73 -14.62 9.38
CA ASP A 258 9.75 -15.38 10.11
C ASP A 258 9.92 -16.75 9.45
N LEU A 259 10.60 -16.74 8.31
CA LEU A 259 10.78 -17.93 7.49
C LEU A 259 11.47 -19.07 8.27
N ASP A 260 12.39 -18.74 9.18
CA ASP A 260 13.10 -19.76 9.96
C ASP A 260 12.13 -20.56 10.84
N ASN A 261 11.22 -19.87 11.55
CA ASN A 261 10.21 -20.52 12.38
C ASN A 261 9.21 -21.34 11.55
N ILE A 262 8.84 -20.83 10.37
CA ILE A 262 7.94 -21.51 9.45
C ILE A 262 8.56 -22.81 8.91
N VAL A 263 9.81 -22.73 8.42
CA VAL A 263 10.52 -23.88 7.88
C VAL A 263 10.85 -24.89 8.97
N GLU A 264 11.19 -24.44 10.19
CA GLU A 264 11.39 -25.34 11.32
C GLU A 264 10.15 -26.17 11.65
N HIS A 265 8.95 -25.57 11.60
CA HIS A 265 7.69 -26.28 11.81
C HIS A 265 7.52 -27.42 10.81
N TYR A 266 7.68 -27.15 9.53
CA TYR A 266 7.51 -28.16 8.48
C TYR A 266 8.66 -29.14 8.35
N SER A 267 9.89 -28.80 8.78
CA SER A 267 11.04 -29.74 8.75
C SER A 267 10.96 -30.82 9.80
N LYS A 268 10.15 -30.65 10.84
CA LYS A 268 9.88 -31.70 11.85
C LYS A 268 8.98 -32.82 11.31
N GLU A 269 8.24 -32.53 10.25
CA GLU A 269 7.46 -33.53 9.50
C GLU A 269 8.33 -33.98 8.34
N ASP A 270 8.83 -35.22 8.33
CA ASP A 270 9.86 -35.85 7.48
C ASP A 270 9.88 -35.54 5.96
N GLU A 271 8.93 -34.83 5.40
CA GLU A 271 8.76 -34.59 3.96
C GLU A 271 9.53 -33.39 3.40
N LEU A 272 9.82 -32.34 4.19
CA LEU A 272 10.73 -31.27 3.80
C LEU A 272 12.20 -31.68 3.86
N ALA A 273 12.51 -32.73 4.64
CA ALA A 273 13.84 -33.30 4.78
C ALA A 273 14.33 -33.97 3.49
N SER A 274 13.45 -34.44 2.61
CA SER A 274 13.83 -35.10 1.37
C SER A 274 14.41 -34.20 0.29
N ASN A 275 14.21 -32.87 0.38
CA ASN A 275 14.82 -31.88 -0.48
C ASN A 275 16.01 -31.16 0.18
N LYS A 276 17.01 -31.95 0.64
CA LYS A 276 18.37 -31.53 0.98
C LYS A 276 18.52 -30.23 1.81
N LEU A 277 18.06 -30.26 3.02
CA LEU A 277 18.55 -29.37 4.08
C LEU A 277 19.91 -29.88 4.59
N GLU A 278 20.92 -29.90 3.74
CA GLU A 278 22.23 -30.50 4.03
C GLU A 278 23.11 -29.74 5.02
N ASN A 279 22.69 -28.60 5.58
CA ASN A 279 23.55 -27.83 6.49
C ASN A 279 22.82 -27.34 7.74
N LYS A 280 22.78 -28.18 8.77
CA LYS A 280 22.29 -27.83 10.13
C LYS A 280 23.09 -26.73 10.85
N ASN A 281 24.21 -26.26 10.28
CA ASN A 281 25.17 -25.36 10.96
C ASN A 281 25.24 -23.92 10.42
N LEU A 282 24.34 -23.50 9.50
CA LEU A 282 24.30 -22.12 9.06
C LEU A 282 23.24 -21.38 9.86
N ALA A 283 23.64 -20.34 10.55
CA ALA A 283 22.74 -19.50 11.32
C ALA A 283 21.72 -18.83 10.38
N ASN A 284 20.44 -19.08 10.65
CA ASN A 284 19.29 -18.33 10.21
C ASN A 284 19.06 -18.23 8.68
N HIS A 285 18.48 -17.18 8.15
CA HIS A 285 17.97 -16.98 6.80
C HIS A 285 18.84 -17.45 5.63
N GLN A 286 20.17 -17.46 5.78
CA GLN A 286 21.11 -17.90 4.73
C GLN A 286 20.95 -19.37 4.32
N ARG A 287 20.17 -20.16 5.07
CA ARG A 287 19.94 -21.59 4.78
C ARG A 287 19.06 -21.83 3.57
N TYR A 288 18.05 -20.98 3.39
CA TYR A 288 16.90 -21.30 2.56
C TYR A 288 16.80 -20.49 1.28
N GLY A 289 17.42 -19.31 1.23
CA GLY A 289 17.37 -18.43 0.06
C GLY A 289 18.33 -18.85 -1.05
N ALA A 290 18.19 -18.21 -2.19
CA ALA A 290 19.10 -18.37 -3.32
C ALA A 290 20.52 -18.00 -2.93
N LYS A 291 21.48 -18.81 -3.33
CA LYS A 291 22.90 -18.54 -3.20
C LYS A 291 23.42 -18.02 -4.54
N TYR A 292 24.54 -17.32 -4.51
CA TYR A 292 25.16 -16.83 -5.75
C TYR A 292 25.32 -17.92 -6.82
N LYS A 293 25.70 -19.14 -6.44
CA LYS A 293 25.80 -20.29 -7.36
C LYS A 293 24.51 -20.65 -8.07
N ASP A 294 23.34 -20.33 -7.47
CA ASP A 294 22.03 -20.63 -8.03
C ASP A 294 21.64 -19.59 -9.08
N LEU A 295 22.36 -18.46 -9.17
CA LEU A 295 22.20 -17.42 -10.20
C LEU A 295 22.98 -17.73 -11.48
N ILE A 296 24.07 -18.49 -11.38
CA ILE A 296 24.97 -18.77 -12.51
C ILE A 296 24.24 -19.36 -13.71
N PRO A 297 23.29 -20.31 -13.58
CA PRO A 297 22.54 -20.85 -14.72
C PRO A 297 21.74 -19.82 -15.52
N PHE A 298 21.48 -18.65 -14.94
CA PHE A 298 20.71 -17.57 -15.55
C PHE A 298 21.59 -16.43 -16.11
N SER A 299 22.94 -16.50 -15.98
CA SER A 299 23.84 -15.43 -16.42
C SER A 299 23.65 -15.08 -17.90
N ASN A 300 23.46 -16.08 -18.76
CA ASN A 300 23.24 -15.92 -20.21
C ASN A 300 21.95 -15.14 -20.57
N ARG A 301 21.06 -14.91 -19.61
CA ARG A 301 19.87 -14.06 -19.77
C ARG A 301 20.19 -12.58 -19.74
N ILE A 302 21.30 -12.17 -19.13
CA ILE A 302 21.81 -10.80 -19.13
C ILE A 302 22.52 -10.55 -20.44
N LYS A 303 21.90 -9.77 -21.35
CA LYS A 303 22.39 -9.57 -22.71
C LYS A 303 23.38 -8.43 -22.81
N GLU A 304 23.10 -7.33 -22.14
CA GLU A 304 23.91 -6.11 -22.19
C GLU A 304 23.85 -5.34 -20.89
N CYS A 305 24.99 -4.74 -20.51
CA CYS A 305 25.09 -3.77 -19.42
C CYS A 305 25.46 -2.40 -20.01
N TYR A 306 24.53 -1.47 -19.97
CA TYR A 306 24.75 -0.08 -20.38
C TYR A 306 25.32 0.70 -19.18
N GLN A 307 26.50 1.26 -19.36
CA GLN A 307 27.13 2.13 -18.38
C GLN A 307 27.34 3.51 -18.99
N SER A 308 26.66 4.50 -18.43
CA SER A 308 26.72 5.90 -18.85
C SER A 308 27.42 6.71 -17.76
N GLN A 309 28.09 7.81 -18.14
CA GLN A 309 28.70 8.69 -17.16
C GLN A 309 27.64 9.47 -16.38
N LEU A 310 26.69 10.07 -17.10
CA LEU A 310 25.67 10.94 -16.52
C LEU A 310 24.29 10.22 -16.40
N TYR A 311 23.53 10.67 -15.41
CA TYR A 311 22.19 10.13 -15.14
C TYR A 311 21.22 10.30 -16.32
N ASN A 312 21.31 11.42 -17.06
CA ASN A 312 20.47 11.65 -18.23
C ASN A 312 20.86 10.75 -19.41
N GLU A 313 22.14 10.44 -19.58
CA GLU A 313 22.59 9.50 -20.61
C GLU A 313 22.03 8.11 -20.37
N MET A 314 22.05 7.62 -19.11
CA MET A 314 21.41 6.36 -18.75
C MET A 314 19.92 6.34 -19.12
N ILE A 315 19.20 7.44 -18.90
CA ILE A 315 17.78 7.53 -19.29
C ILE A 315 17.64 7.42 -20.81
N GLU A 316 18.48 8.11 -21.59
CA GLU A 316 18.48 8.02 -23.05
C GLU A 316 18.78 6.59 -23.54
N ASP A 317 19.70 5.87 -22.90
CA ASP A 317 20.00 4.46 -23.21
C ASP A 317 18.77 3.56 -22.96
N ILE A 318 18.05 3.76 -21.84
CA ILE A 318 16.80 3.04 -21.55
C ILE A 318 15.76 3.32 -22.65
N LEU A 319 15.63 4.59 -23.06
CA LEU A 319 14.67 5.00 -24.07
C LEU A 319 15.03 4.45 -25.46
N TYR A 320 16.32 4.51 -25.84
CA TYR A 320 16.82 3.94 -27.07
C TYR A 320 16.50 2.45 -27.16
N LYS A 321 16.77 1.69 -26.08
CA LYS A 321 16.44 0.26 -26.05
C LYS A 321 14.93 0.01 -26.08
N SER A 322 14.16 0.85 -25.41
CA SER A 322 12.69 0.78 -25.46
C SER A 322 12.14 1.03 -26.87
N GLU A 323 12.72 1.98 -27.62
CA GLU A 323 12.37 2.23 -29.02
C GLU A 323 12.74 1.06 -29.94
N GLU A 324 13.92 0.47 -29.75
CA GLU A 324 14.35 -0.72 -30.49
C GLU A 324 13.34 -1.86 -30.32
N ILE A 325 12.95 -2.12 -29.07
CA ILE A 325 11.96 -3.16 -28.74
C ILE A 325 10.58 -2.80 -29.30
N ALA A 326 10.18 -1.53 -29.26
CA ALA A 326 8.87 -1.07 -29.72
C ALA A 326 8.65 -1.20 -31.22
N LYS A 327 9.73 -1.34 -32.04
CA LYS A 327 9.63 -1.66 -33.46
C LYS A 327 8.95 -3.03 -33.71
N ASP A 328 9.02 -3.94 -32.74
CA ASP A 328 8.30 -5.20 -32.76
C ASP A 328 7.10 -5.13 -31.81
N SER A 329 5.91 -4.96 -32.36
CA SER A 329 4.66 -4.87 -31.59
C SER A 329 4.39 -6.08 -30.70
N LYS A 330 4.96 -7.26 -30.99
CA LYS A 330 4.84 -8.45 -30.16
C LYS A 330 5.77 -8.42 -28.94
N LYS A 331 6.89 -7.71 -29.01
CA LYS A 331 7.86 -7.62 -27.94
C LYS A 331 7.47 -6.57 -26.90
N ILE A 332 6.82 -5.48 -27.30
CA ILE A 332 6.47 -4.39 -26.39
C ILE A 332 5.58 -4.87 -25.23
N GLY A 333 4.60 -5.70 -25.52
CA GLY A 333 3.72 -6.31 -24.51
C GLY A 333 4.41 -7.34 -23.59
N LYS A 334 5.59 -7.82 -23.99
CA LYS A 334 6.42 -8.73 -23.19
C LYS A 334 7.56 -8.02 -22.45
N THR A 335 7.58 -6.68 -22.47
CA THR A 335 8.67 -5.89 -21.90
C THR A 335 8.24 -5.20 -20.61
N ALA A 336 9.14 -5.20 -19.62
CA ALA A 336 9.01 -4.46 -18.37
C ALA A 336 10.26 -3.62 -18.10
N ILE A 337 10.09 -2.33 -17.81
CA ILE A 337 11.11 -1.48 -17.17
C ILE A 337 10.94 -1.64 -15.66
N ILE A 338 11.95 -2.14 -15.01
CA ILE A 338 11.96 -2.34 -13.56
C ILE A 338 12.86 -1.27 -12.94
N ILE A 339 12.27 -0.41 -12.12
CA ILE A 339 12.97 0.70 -11.47
C ILE A 339 13.10 0.47 -9.95
N PRO A 340 14.15 0.99 -9.29
CA PRO A 340 14.29 0.86 -7.85
C PRO A 340 13.13 1.53 -7.10
N PRO A 341 12.71 0.99 -5.93
CA PRO A 341 11.63 1.58 -5.16
C PRO A 341 11.91 3.03 -4.76
N GLY A 342 10.88 3.89 -4.73
CA GLY A 342 11.02 5.29 -4.32
C GLY A 342 11.67 6.22 -5.34
N SER A 343 11.93 5.76 -6.57
CA SER A 343 12.55 6.55 -7.65
C SER A 343 11.52 7.36 -8.45
N GLY A 344 10.70 8.18 -7.78
CA GLY A 344 9.63 8.95 -8.43
C GLY A 344 10.13 9.90 -9.55
N ILE A 345 11.32 10.49 -9.39
CA ILE A 345 11.91 11.36 -10.43
C ILE A 345 12.27 10.53 -11.67
N LEU A 346 12.86 9.35 -11.49
CA LEU A 346 13.19 8.45 -12.60
C LEU A 346 11.92 8.01 -13.33
N LEU A 347 10.89 7.61 -12.58
CA LEU A 347 9.59 7.25 -13.12
C LEU A 347 9.03 8.38 -13.99
N HIS A 348 8.97 9.60 -13.45
CA HIS A 348 8.44 10.76 -14.17
C HIS A 348 9.21 11.05 -15.47
N ARG A 349 10.54 11.03 -15.41
CA ARG A 349 11.38 11.26 -16.60
C ARG A 349 11.20 10.20 -17.67
N ILE A 350 11.18 8.93 -17.30
CA ILE A 350 10.94 7.82 -18.23
C ILE A 350 9.55 7.93 -18.86
N THR A 351 8.51 8.16 -18.05
CA THR A 351 7.13 8.25 -18.56
C THR A 351 6.90 9.43 -19.49
N ASP A 352 7.42 10.63 -19.14
CA ASP A 352 7.35 11.81 -19.99
C ASP A 352 8.06 11.60 -21.34
N ALA A 353 9.24 10.98 -21.29
CA ALA A 353 10.02 10.74 -22.49
C ALA A 353 9.40 9.65 -23.39
N LEU A 354 8.84 8.56 -22.83
CA LEU A 354 8.11 7.54 -23.57
C LEU A 354 6.87 8.12 -24.26
N GLN A 355 6.14 8.99 -23.55
CA GLN A 355 4.98 9.70 -24.10
C GLN A 355 5.35 10.59 -25.29
N LYS A 356 6.44 11.37 -25.17
CA LYS A 356 6.96 12.22 -26.26
C LYS A 356 7.38 11.40 -27.49
N ARG A 357 7.84 10.17 -27.30
CA ARG A 357 8.25 9.24 -28.35
C ARG A 357 7.08 8.38 -28.89
N GLY A 358 5.86 8.56 -28.37
CA GLY A 358 4.67 7.81 -28.79
C GLY A 358 4.68 6.33 -28.40
N ILE A 359 5.52 5.92 -27.44
CA ILE A 359 5.59 4.54 -26.97
C ILE A 359 4.48 4.31 -25.94
N LYS A 360 3.59 3.36 -26.21
CA LYS A 360 2.51 3.01 -25.29
C LYS A 360 3.06 2.28 -24.08
N TYR A 361 2.75 2.79 -22.88
CA TYR A 361 3.14 2.19 -21.62
C TYR A 361 2.00 2.21 -20.60
N PHE A 362 2.16 1.46 -19.54
CA PHE A 362 1.41 1.62 -18.29
C PHE A 362 2.35 1.43 -17.11
N SER A 363 2.07 2.12 -16.01
CA SER A 363 2.84 2.02 -14.78
C SER A 363 2.04 1.30 -13.70
N THR A 364 2.70 0.37 -12.99
CA THR A 364 2.13 -0.24 -11.79
C THR A 364 2.54 0.52 -10.52
N ILE A 365 3.40 1.53 -10.69
CA ILE A 365 3.85 2.40 -9.61
C ILE A 365 2.84 3.52 -9.49
N THR A 366 2.03 3.44 -8.46
CA THR A 366 0.99 4.41 -8.16
C THR A 366 1.44 5.32 -7.02
N ASP A 367 2.48 6.08 -7.24
CA ASP A 367 2.93 7.10 -6.28
C ASP A 367 2.21 8.44 -6.49
N TYR A 368 0.96 8.39 -6.96
CA TYR A 368 0.18 9.60 -7.13
C TYR A 368 -0.41 10.04 -5.79
N LYS A 369 -0.06 11.24 -5.38
CA LYS A 369 -0.76 11.94 -4.29
C LYS A 369 -2.16 12.29 -4.76
N ILE A 370 -3.15 12.26 -3.88
CA ILE A 370 -4.51 12.70 -4.20
C ILE A 370 -4.48 14.14 -4.75
N SER A 371 -3.56 14.98 -4.24
CA SER A 371 -3.36 16.35 -4.73
C SER A 371 -3.07 16.46 -6.23
N GLN A 372 -2.59 15.40 -6.88
CA GLN A 372 -2.38 15.37 -8.33
C GLN A 372 -3.65 15.07 -9.12
N TYR A 373 -4.67 14.52 -8.46
CA TYR A 373 -5.99 14.27 -9.05
C TYR A 373 -6.90 15.45 -8.77
N ARG A 374 -7.01 16.35 -9.74
CA ARG A 374 -7.73 17.62 -9.61
C ARG A 374 -9.17 17.45 -9.07
N TYR A 375 -9.91 16.44 -9.56
CA TYR A 375 -11.29 16.17 -9.15
C TYR A 375 -11.39 15.61 -7.74
N ALA A 376 -10.47 14.72 -7.36
CA ALA A 376 -10.40 14.18 -6.00
C ALA A 376 -10.06 15.27 -4.98
N ASN A 377 -9.08 16.13 -5.31
CA ASN A 377 -8.71 17.26 -4.46
C ASN A 377 -9.87 18.28 -4.33
N LEU A 378 -10.51 18.60 -5.44
CA LEU A 378 -11.70 19.46 -5.45
C LEU A 378 -12.80 18.89 -4.55
N LEU A 379 -13.05 17.58 -4.64
CA LEU A 379 -14.08 16.93 -3.82
C LEU A 379 -13.78 17.01 -2.32
N ILE A 380 -12.49 16.93 -1.92
CA ILE A 380 -12.05 17.13 -0.54
C ILE A 380 -12.29 18.57 -0.08
N ILE A 381 -11.93 19.55 -0.92
CA ILE A 381 -12.16 20.97 -0.60
C ILE A 381 -13.65 21.24 -0.41
N ILE A 382 -14.49 20.78 -1.31
CA ILE A 382 -15.94 20.96 -1.25
C ILE A 382 -16.56 20.25 -0.03
N ALA A 383 -16.05 19.07 0.34
CA ALA A 383 -16.49 18.38 1.55
C ALA A 383 -16.18 19.18 2.82
N ALA A 384 -14.99 19.78 2.90
CA ALA A 384 -14.61 20.64 4.03
C ALA A 384 -15.42 21.94 4.07
N LEU A 385 -15.69 22.57 2.91
CA LEU A 385 -16.59 23.70 2.82
C LEU A 385 -18.02 23.33 3.26
N TYR A 386 -18.50 22.16 2.84
CA TYR A 386 -19.80 21.63 3.28
C TYR A 386 -19.86 21.44 4.80
N ALA A 387 -18.80 20.90 5.40
CA ALA A 387 -18.73 20.70 6.84
C ALA A 387 -18.65 22.01 7.65
N GLY A 388 -18.18 23.10 7.03
CA GLY A 388 -18.01 24.38 7.69
C GLY A 388 -16.92 24.38 8.77
N ASN A 389 -15.86 23.59 8.59
CA ASN A 389 -14.80 23.44 9.56
C ASN A 389 -13.79 24.58 9.46
N SER A 390 -13.85 25.55 10.41
CA SER A 390 -12.96 26.72 10.45
C SER A 390 -11.50 26.40 10.80
N GLU A 391 -11.21 25.19 11.27
CA GLU A 391 -9.85 24.78 11.60
C GLU A 391 -9.04 24.35 10.38
N ILE A 392 -9.68 24.29 9.19
CA ILE A 392 -9.03 23.85 7.95
C ILE A 392 -8.81 25.04 7.05
N GLU A 393 -7.56 25.39 6.86
CA GLU A 393 -7.13 26.39 5.88
C GLU A 393 -6.68 25.73 4.59
N PHE A 394 -7.29 26.10 3.48
CA PHE A 394 -6.80 25.78 2.16
C PHE A 394 -5.86 26.88 1.65
N SER A 395 -4.82 26.46 0.93
CA SER A 395 -3.90 27.42 0.31
C SER A 395 -4.59 28.16 -0.83
N THR A 396 -4.07 29.33 -1.14
CA THR A 396 -4.51 30.12 -2.34
C THR A 396 -4.44 29.27 -3.61
N GLU A 397 -3.43 28.43 -3.76
CA GLU A 397 -3.28 27.54 -4.93
C GLU A 397 -4.42 26.50 -5.02
N GLU A 398 -4.86 25.95 -3.90
CA GLU A 398 -5.98 25.00 -3.85
C GLU A 398 -7.29 25.66 -4.29
N TYR A 399 -7.57 26.89 -3.84
CA TYR A 399 -8.73 27.67 -4.30
C TYR A 399 -8.63 28.03 -5.78
N ILE A 400 -7.47 28.43 -6.26
CA ILE A 400 -7.24 28.74 -7.68
C ILE A 400 -7.47 27.50 -8.55
N GLN A 401 -6.99 26.34 -8.13
CA GLN A 401 -7.23 25.09 -8.83
C GLN A 401 -8.71 24.72 -8.86
N MET A 402 -9.43 24.89 -7.72
CA MET A 402 -10.86 24.68 -7.63
C MET A 402 -11.62 25.55 -8.63
N ILE A 403 -11.37 26.87 -8.61
CA ILE A 403 -12.04 27.83 -9.49
C ILE A 403 -11.69 27.53 -10.97
N SER A 404 -10.42 27.28 -11.26
CA SER A 404 -9.95 26.94 -12.61
C SER A 404 -10.67 25.72 -13.18
N LEU A 405 -10.86 24.67 -12.36
CA LEU A 405 -11.50 23.45 -12.79
C LEU A 405 -13.01 23.63 -12.98
N ILE A 406 -13.68 24.29 -12.04
CA ILE A 406 -15.14 24.49 -12.08
C ILE A 406 -15.54 25.40 -13.23
N LEU A 407 -14.78 26.49 -13.44
CA LEU A 407 -15.11 27.49 -14.47
C LEU A 407 -14.46 27.20 -15.83
N GLY A 408 -13.65 26.13 -15.94
CA GLY A 408 -12.95 25.81 -17.20
C GLY A 408 -11.97 26.88 -17.68
N ILE A 409 -11.44 27.71 -16.76
CA ILE A 409 -10.56 28.85 -17.07
C ILE A 409 -9.10 28.59 -16.66
N ASN A 410 -8.17 29.34 -17.25
CA ASN A 410 -6.77 29.22 -16.89
C ASN A 410 -6.50 29.73 -15.46
N LYS A 411 -5.41 29.26 -14.83
CA LYS A 411 -5.03 29.62 -13.45
C LYS A 411 -4.82 31.12 -13.22
N ILE A 412 -4.45 31.89 -14.23
CA ILE A 412 -4.24 33.33 -14.10
C ILE A 412 -5.57 34.05 -13.92
N LYS A 413 -6.59 33.71 -14.74
CA LYS A 413 -7.96 34.22 -14.60
C LYS A 413 -8.56 33.75 -13.26
N ALA A 414 -8.37 32.50 -12.90
CA ALA A 414 -8.84 31.95 -11.63
C ALA A 414 -8.23 32.65 -10.40
N ASN A 415 -6.94 33.03 -10.45
CA ASN A 415 -6.30 33.82 -9.39
C ASN A 415 -6.90 35.22 -9.26
N LYS A 416 -7.23 35.87 -10.38
CA LYS A 416 -7.90 37.19 -10.35
C LYS A 416 -9.28 37.05 -9.66
N ILE A 417 -10.09 36.08 -10.05
CA ILE A 417 -11.40 35.80 -9.45
C ILE A 417 -11.26 35.48 -7.96
N PHE A 418 -10.27 34.66 -7.56
CA PHE A 418 -10.03 34.36 -6.16
C PHE A 418 -9.74 35.62 -5.35
N ARG A 419 -8.83 36.50 -5.82
CA ARG A 419 -8.48 37.74 -5.11
C ARG A 419 -9.66 38.69 -4.94
N GLU A 420 -10.52 38.79 -5.94
CA GLU A 420 -11.71 39.64 -5.91
C GLU A 420 -12.79 39.08 -4.96
N ASN A 421 -12.81 37.76 -4.75
CA ASN A 421 -13.82 37.05 -3.95
C ASN A 421 -13.24 36.31 -2.73
N GLU A 422 -12.03 36.63 -2.31
CA GLU A 422 -11.33 35.90 -1.26
C GLU A 422 -12.15 35.87 0.05
N THR A 423 -12.74 36.99 0.44
CA THR A 423 -13.55 37.09 1.64
C THR A 423 -14.79 36.23 1.54
N LEU A 424 -15.46 36.19 0.40
CA LEU A 424 -16.64 35.38 0.17
C LEU A 424 -16.33 33.89 0.17
N LEU A 425 -15.27 33.47 -0.55
CA LEU A 425 -14.86 32.08 -0.63
C LEU A 425 -14.35 31.54 0.70
N LYS A 426 -13.68 32.37 1.51
CA LYS A 426 -13.27 32.02 2.87
C LYS A 426 -14.43 32.09 3.87
N SER A 427 -15.43 32.94 3.63
CA SER A 427 -16.62 33.05 4.48
C SER A 427 -17.64 31.93 4.26
N THR A 428 -17.59 31.22 3.13
CA THR A 428 -18.40 30.00 2.95
C THR A 428 -18.04 28.88 3.93
N ILE A 429 -16.96 29.05 4.67
CA ILE A 429 -16.58 28.20 5.81
C ILE A 429 -17.40 28.51 7.08
N LEU A 430 -18.17 29.61 7.11
CA LEU A 430 -18.83 30.13 8.29
C LEU A 430 -20.14 29.41 8.69
N GLU A 431 -20.58 29.68 9.93
CA GLU A 431 -21.73 29.05 10.57
C GLU A 431 -23.05 29.17 9.77
N ASN A 432 -23.99 28.25 9.98
CA ASN A 432 -25.26 28.18 9.25
C ASN A 432 -26.04 29.50 9.20
N SER A 433 -25.95 30.34 10.24
CA SER A 433 -26.62 31.65 10.30
C SER A 433 -26.02 32.69 9.32
N GLU A 434 -24.75 32.58 8.99
CA GLU A 434 -24.07 33.47 8.05
C GLU A 434 -24.25 32.99 6.60
N LEU A 435 -24.32 31.67 6.37
CA LEU A 435 -24.67 31.12 5.07
C LEU A 435 -26.09 31.49 4.66
N ASP A 436 -27.05 31.53 5.59
CA ASP A 436 -28.45 31.99 5.30
C ASP A 436 -28.45 33.46 4.85
N LYS A 437 -27.59 34.31 5.42
CA LYS A 437 -27.45 35.72 5.00
C LYS A 437 -26.74 35.82 3.64
N ILE A 438 -25.61 35.11 3.46
CA ILE A 438 -24.86 35.13 2.20
C ILE A 438 -25.69 34.57 1.07
N TYR A 439 -26.49 33.51 1.31
CA TYR A 439 -27.39 32.96 0.31
C TYR A 439 -28.52 33.92 -0.03
N ALA A 440 -29.06 34.65 0.92
CA ALA A 440 -30.03 35.70 0.69
C ALA A 440 -29.40 36.88 -0.07
N GLU A 441 -28.21 37.32 0.32
CA GLU A 441 -27.42 38.39 -0.32
C GLU A 441 -26.90 38.00 -1.71
N SER A 442 -26.51 36.73 -1.93
CA SER A 442 -26.06 36.25 -3.25
C SER A 442 -27.19 36.14 -4.28
N ARG A 443 -28.44 36.03 -3.85
CA ARG A 443 -29.58 36.20 -4.72
C ARG A 443 -29.83 37.66 -5.16
N GLU A 444 -29.32 38.60 -4.38
CA GLU A 444 -29.33 40.04 -4.69
C GLU A 444 -28.10 40.53 -5.41
N ILE A 445 -26.95 39.83 -5.23
CA ILE A 445 -25.71 40.03 -6.04
C ILE A 445 -25.93 39.27 -7.34
N THR A 446 -26.79 39.88 -8.15
CA THR A 446 -27.06 39.35 -9.49
C THR A 446 -25.73 39.23 -10.26
N PHE A 447 -25.68 38.20 -11.08
CA PHE A 447 -24.75 37.95 -12.17
C PHE A 447 -24.24 39.22 -12.90
N ASP A 448 -25.07 40.27 -12.97
CA ASP A 448 -24.76 41.60 -13.54
C ASP A 448 -23.60 42.32 -12.80
N ASN A 449 -23.50 42.17 -11.49
CA ASN A 449 -22.42 42.80 -10.71
C ASN A 449 -21.08 42.05 -10.86
N PHE A 450 -21.12 40.74 -11.07
CA PHE A 450 -19.94 39.93 -11.31
C PHE A 450 -19.43 40.13 -12.75
N LEU A 451 -20.29 40.24 -13.74
CA LEU A 451 -19.92 40.56 -15.12
C LEU A 451 -19.58 42.04 -15.29
N GLY A 452 -20.21 42.96 -14.58
CA GLY A 452 -19.89 44.38 -14.63
C GLY A 452 -18.46 44.74 -14.26
N ASN A 453 -17.82 43.89 -13.40
CA ASN A 453 -16.42 44.04 -13.08
C ASN A 453 -15.50 43.44 -14.15
N ILE A 454 -15.99 42.55 -15.00
CA ILE A 454 -15.22 41.96 -16.12
C ILE A 454 -15.34 42.86 -17.37
N GLU A 455 -16.48 43.49 -17.59
CA GLU A 455 -16.73 44.35 -18.76
C GLU A 455 -15.99 45.69 -18.71
N ASN A 456 -15.54 46.14 -17.54
CA ASN A 456 -14.83 47.44 -17.40
C ASN A 456 -13.35 47.40 -17.80
N GLU A 457 -12.78 46.25 -18.16
CA GLU A 457 -11.44 46.16 -18.74
C GLU A 457 -11.51 45.81 -20.24
N ASN A 458 -11.33 46.80 -21.09
CA ASN A 458 -11.22 46.74 -22.56
C ASN A 458 -10.13 45.74 -23.01
N SER A 459 -10.48 44.46 -23.11
CA SER A 459 -9.72 43.46 -23.87
C SER A 459 -10.70 42.73 -24.78
N GLU A 460 -10.37 42.57 -26.06
CA GLU A 460 -11.12 41.78 -27.03
C GLU A 460 -11.31 40.36 -26.51
N ILE A 461 -12.42 40.13 -25.84
CA ILE A 461 -12.83 38.80 -25.33
C ILE A 461 -13.67 38.16 -26.42
N ASP A 462 -13.29 36.98 -26.89
CA ASP A 462 -14.01 36.20 -27.89
C ASP A 462 -15.39 35.84 -27.35
N ILE A 463 -16.45 36.02 -28.15
CA ILE A 463 -17.84 35.74 -27.78
C ILE A 463 -18.04 34.29 -27.30
N LYS A 464 -17.21 33.37 -27.77
CA LYS A 464 -17.14 31.98 -27.31
C LYS A 464 -16.66 31.85 -25.87
N ASP A 465 -15.70 32.69 -25.45
CA ASP A 465 -15.20 32.74 -24.08
C ASP A 465 -16.21 33.38 -23.13
N ILE A 466 -17.04 34.28 -23.60
CA ILE A 466 -18.10 34.92 -22.83
C ILE A 466 -19.23 33.89 -22.55
N ASN A 467 -19.67 33.12 -23.55
CA ASN A 467 -20.70 32.10 -23.38
C ASN A 467 -20.26 30.97 -22.47
N ASN A 468 -19.02 30.53 -22.61
CA ASN A 468 -18.41 29.57 -21.67
C ASN A 468 -18.28 30.14 -20.24
N SER A 469 -17.97 31.45 -20.12
CA SER A 469 -17.85 32.14 -18.84
C SER A 469 -19.20 32.26 -18.11
N VAL A 470 -20.27 32.50 -18.86
CA VAL A 470 -21.65 32.59 -18.33
C VAL A 470 -22.13 31.25 -17.79
N GLU A 471 -21.94 30.17 -18.55
CA GLU A 471 -22.27 28.81 -18.11
C GLU A 471 -21.47 28.39 -16.88
N ASN A 472 -20.24 28.85 -16.78
CA ASN A 472 -19.30 28.53 -15.71
C ASN A 472 -19.60 29.29 -14.39
N VAL A 473 -20.06 30.54 -14.44
CA VAL A 473 -20.51 31.28 -13.24
C VAL A 473 -21.75 30.61 -12.62
N HIS A 474 -22.67 30.13 -13.44
CA HIS A 474 -23.79 29.30 -12.97
C HIS A 474 -23.32 28.05 -12.23
N ASN A 475 -22.13 27.52 -12.54
CA ASN A 475 -21.58 26.38 -11.80
C ASN A 475 -21.12 26.76 -10.40
N LEU A 476 -20.58 27.96 -10.15
CA LEU A 476 -20.18 28.42 -8.83
C LEU A 476 -21.39 28.63 -7.90
N ASP A 477 -22.42 29.32 -8.41
CA ASP A 477 -23.68 29.51 -7.69
C ASP A 477 -24.33 28.17 -7.39
N ARG A 478 -24.34 27.28 -8.35
CA ARG A 478 -24.84 25.90 -8.19
C ARG A 478 -24.12 25.12 -7.08
N ILE A 479 -22.81 25.37 -6.87
CA ILE A 479 -22.04 24.76 -5.79
C ILE A 479 -22.52 25.26 -4.43
N ILE A 480 -22.65 26.58 -4.27
CA ILE A 480 -23.10 27.20 -3.03
C ILE A 480 -24.52 26.73 -2.70
N GLU A 481 -25.40 26.68 -3.70
CA GLU A 481 -26.76 26.14 -3.55
C GLU A 481 -26.75 24.68 -3.11
N LYS A 482 -25.89 23.83 -3.69
CA LYS A 482 -25.79 22.42 -3.31
C LYS A 482 -25.28 22.25 -1.87
N ILE A 483 -24.30 23.04 -1.45
CA ILE A 483 -23.81 23.06 -0.05
C ILE A 483 -24.96 23.44 0.88
N TYR A 484 -25.67 24.49 0.59
CA TYR A 484 -26.82 24.95 1.38
C TYR A 484 -27.92 23.90 1.49
N ILE A 485 -28.36 23.32 0.37
CA ILE A 485 -29.38 22.27 0.34
C ILE A 485 -28.92 21.03 1.09
N GLY A 486 -27.65 20.64 0.94
CA GLY A 486 -27.06 19.52 1.64
C GLY A 486 -27.10 19.70 3.16
N ARG A 487 -26.70 20.88 3.65
CA ARG A 487 -26.72 21.22 5.08
C ARG A 487 -28.17 21.28 5.62
N LYS A 488 -29.09 21.86 4.89
CA LYS A 488 -30.48 21.89 5.28
C LYS A 488 -31.11 20.50 5.38
N LYS A 489 -30.66 19.55 4.55
CA LYS A 489 -31.08 18.15 4.59
C LYS A 489 -30.27 17.32 5.61
N ASN A 490 -29.30 17.90 6.28
CA ASN A 490 -28.41 17.24 7.23
C ASN A 490 -27.77 15.94 6.68
N LEU A 491 -27.26 16.00 5.44
CA LEU A 491 -26.63 14.86 4.80
C LEU A 491 -25.32 14.51 5.49
N LYS A 492 -24.93 13.24 5.49
CA LYS A 492 -23.55 12.86 5.82
C LYS A 492 -22.59 13.43 4.77
N ARG A 493 -21.32 13.72 5.14
CA ARG A 493 -20.31 14.25 4.21
C ARG A 493 -20.15 13.36 2.96
N SER A 494 -20.02 12.06 3.18
CA SER A 494 -19.88 11.07 2.11
C SER A 494 -21.08 11.05 1.16
N GLU A 495 -22.30 11.17 1.69
CA GLU A 495 -23.52 11.27 0.88
C GLU A 495 -23.55 12.58 0.10
N PHE A 496 -23.18 13.69 0.73
CA PHE A 496 -23.06 14.97 0.06
C PHE A 496 -22.02 14.93 -1.07
N MET A 497 -20.81 14.38 -0.79
CA MET A 497 -19.74 14.20 -1.79
C MET A 497 -20.24 13.37 -2.99
N ARG A 498 -20.95 12.27 -2.73
CA ARG A 498 -21.50 11.41 -3.78
C ARG A 498 -22.50 12.17 -4.67
N ARG A 499 -23.42 12.91 -4.06
CA ARG A 499 -24.40 13.74 -4.80
C ARG A 499 -23.69 14.85 -5.56
N PHE A 500 -22.76 15.54 -4.93
CA PHE A 500 -21.98 16.59 -5.59
C PHE A 500 -21.22 16.06 -6.79
N TYR A 501 -20.56 14.90 -6.68
CA TYR A 501 -19.88 14.28 -7.81
C TYR A 501 -20.84 13.95 -8.95
N THR A 502 -21.96 13.29 -8.66
CA THR A 502 -22.92 12.84 -9.69
C THR A 502 -23.72 13.97 -10.32
N GLU A 503 -23.95 15.06 -9.61
CA GLU A 503 -24.77 16.17 -10.09
C GLU A 503 -23.95 17.33 -10.69
N VAL A 504 -22.68 17.47 -10.28
CA VAL A 504 -21.81 18.59 -10.68
C VAL A 504 -20.54 18.09 -11.38
N LEU A 505 -19.68 17.32 -10.69
CA LEU A 505 -18.35 17.02 -11.20
C LEU A 505 -18.35 16.15 -12.46
N ILE A 506 -19.31 15.22 -12.57
CA ILE A 506 -19.40 14.34 -13.74
C ILE A 506 -19.73 15.11 -15.03
N THR A 507 -20.31 16.31 -14.91
CA THR A 507 -20.67 17.16 -16.06
C THR A 507 -19.52 18.04 -16.55
N LEU A 508 -18.41 18.13 -15.77
CA LEU A 508 -17.23 18.88 -16.15
C LEU A 508 -16.35 18.08 -17.12
N GLU A 509 -15.45 18.78 -17.81
CA GLU A 509 -14.43 18.16 -18.66
C GLU A 509 -13.65 17.11 -17.87
N ASP A 510 -13.42 15.91 -18.45
CA ASP A 510 -12.79 14.75 -17.80
C ASP A 510 -13.46 14.22 -16.52
N GLY A 511 -14.66 14.68 -16.18
CA GLY A 511 -15.39 14.28 -14.98
C GLY A 511 -15.62 12.77 -14.90
N ILE A 512 -15.96 12.13 -16.02
CA ILE A 512 -16.20 10.68 -16.10
C ILE A 512 -14.92 9.89 -15.91
N GLU A 513 -13.79 10.37 -16.41
CA GLU A 513 -12.48 9.69 -16.31
C GLU A 513 -11.98 9.61 -14.87
N ASN A 514 -12.42 10.54 -14.02
CA ASN A 514 -12.02 10.61 -12.60
C ASN A 514 -12.95 9.85 -11.64
N ILE A 515 -13.93 9.07 -12.14
CA ILE A 515 -14.92 8.38 -11.32
C ILE A 515 -14.29 7.44 -10.28
N GLU A 516 -13.28 6.68 -10.64
CA GLU A 516 -12.66 5.69 -9.77
C GLU A 516 -11.94 6.34 -8.59
N ILE A 517 -11.23 7.44 -8.83
CA ILE A 517 -10.50 8.14 -7.77
C ILE A 517 -11.48 8.88 -6.83
N CYS A 518 -12.50 9.54 -7.37
CA CYS A 518 -13.51 10.21 -6.57
C CYS A 518 -14.32 9.22 -5.71
N LYS A 519 -14.69 8.07 -6.28
CA LYS A 519 -15.34 6.98 -5.54
C LYS A 519 -14.51 6.51 -4.36
N LYS A 520 -13.16 6.38 -4.52
CA LYS A 520 -12.28 6.01 -3.42
C LYS A 520 -12.26 7.05 -2.32
N VAL A 521 -12.16 8.34 -2.65
CA VAL A 521 -12.22 9.43 -1.65
C VAL A 521 -13.54 9.40 -0.89
N ILE A 522 -14.66 9.20 -1.58
CA ILE A 522 -15.98 9.08 -0.95
C ILE A 522 -16.02 7.88 0.01
N THR A 523 -15.52 6.72 -0.42
CA THR A 523 -15.49 5.51 0.41
C THR A 523 -14.58 5.69 1.64
N GLU A 524 -13.45 6.39 1.51
CA GLU A 524 -12.62 6.72 2.68
C GLU A 524 -13.34 7.67 3.64
N CYS A 525 -14.08 8.66 3.10
CA CYS A 525 -14.91 9.55 3.92
C CYS A 525 -15.99 8.76 4.70
N GLU A 526 -16.66 7.79 4.06
CA GLU A 526 -17.64 6.91 4.73
C GLU A 526 -17.02 6.15 5.92
N LYS A 527 -15.83 5.57 5.72
CA LYS A 527 -15.13 4.87 6.80
C LYS A 527 -14.69 5.79 7.93
N LEU A 528 -14.30 7.04 7.62
CA LEU A 528 -13.97 8.04 8.62
C LEU A 528 -15.21 8.48 9.40
N GLU A 529 -16.36 8.62 8.76
CA GLU A 529 -17.65 8.89 9.43
C GLU A 529 -18.01 7.74 10.38
N GLU A 530 -17.86 6.49 9.96
CA GLU A 530 -18.05 5.31 10.82
C GLU A 530 -17.10 5.33 12.02
N ALA A 531 -15.82 5.70 11.82
CA ALA A 531 -14.84 5.84 12.90
C ALA A 531 -15.21 6.97 13.88
N ALA A 532 -15.77 8.07 13.37
CA ALA A 532 -16.27 9.17 14.21
C ALA A 532 -17.52 8.75 15.02
N GLU A 533 -18.46 8.05 14.39
CA GLU A 533 -19.66 7.50 15.07
C GLU A 533 -19.28 6.51 16.19
N CYS A 534 -18.13 5.83 16.03
CA CYS A 534 -17.58 4.95 17.08
C CYS A 534 -16.82 5.72 18.16
N GLY A 535 -16.53 7.00 17.96
CA GLY A 535 -15.77 7.84 18.89
C GLY A 535 -14.25 7.56 18.83
N ILE A 536 -13.73 6.98 17.76
CA ILE A 536 -12.30 6.80 17.50
C ILE A 536 -11.65 8.14 17.18
N ILE A 537 -12.31 8.91 16.32
CA ILE A 537 -11.97 10.29 15.98
C ILE A 537 -13.20 11.19 16.27
N LYS A 538 -12.98 12.49 16.28
CA LYS A 538 -14.07 13.46 16.36
C LYS A 538 -14.53 13.84 14.96
N ASP A 539 -15.79 14.26 14.81
CA ASP A 539 -16.37 14.59 13.51
C ASP A 539 -15.57 15.66 12.76
N PHE A 540 -15.08 16.69 13.44
CA PHE A 540 -14.26 17.74 12.83
C PHE A 540 -12.88 17.27 12.34
N GLU A 541 -12.39 16.12 12.84
CA GLU A 541 -11.09 15.55 12.41
C GLU A 541 -11.19 14.89 11.04
N ILE A 542 -12.41 14.51 10.57
CA ILE A 542 -12.60 13.90 9.26
C ILE A 542 -12.00 14.75 8.14
N ASP A 543 -12.27 16.04 8.15
CA ASP A 543 -11.80 16.95 7.11
C ASP A 543 -10.28 17.17 7.20
N LYS A 544 -9.70 17.19 8.42
CA LYS A 544 -8.24 17.24 8.62
C LYS A 544 -7.56 16.00 8.03
N ILE A 545 -8.15 14.83 8.28
CA ILE A 545 -7.64 13.56 7.77
C ILE A 545 -7.76 13.49 6.25
N LEU A 546 -8.91 13.87 5.67
CA LEU A 546 -9.08 13.93 4.23
C LEU A 546 -8.08 14.90 3.58
N LYS A 547 -7.82 16.06 4.21
CA LYS A 547 -6.80 17.01 3.75
C LYS A 547 -5.40 16.44 3.88
N ALA A 548 -5.08 15.72 4.95
CA ALA A 548 -3.79 15.04 5.08
C ALA A 548 -3.62 13.98 3.98
N TYR A 549 -4.67 13.25 3.64
CA TYR A 549 -4.64 12.30 2.52
C TYR A 549 -4.36 12.97 1.17
N SER A 550 -4.79 14.21 0.96
CA SER A 550 -4.47 14.92 -0.27
C SER A 550 -2.97 15.20 -0.43
N LYS A 551 -2.22 15.24 0.66
CA LYS A 551 -0.77 15.51 0.67
C LYS A 551 0.11 14.27 0.67
N ASP A 552 -0.42 13.14 1.12
CA ASP A 552 0.32 11.89 1.30
C ASP A 552 -0.14 10.76 0.36
N TYR A 553 0.74 9.75 0.19
CA TYR A 553 0.53 8.55 -0.64
C TYR A 553 -0.43 7.52 -0.03
N ILE A 554 -1.25 7.90 0.93
CA ILE A 554 -1.99 6.99 1.77
C ILE A 554 -3.19 6.40 1.02
N GLY A 555 -3.28 5.08 0.96
CA GLY A 555 -4.49 4.33 0.60
C GLY A 555 -4.80 4.15 -0.89
N PHE A 556 -4.11 4.84 -1.83
CA PHE A 556 -4.44 4.78 -3.27
C PHE A 556 -3.61 3.78 -4.08
N ARG A 557 -2.84 2.93 -3.44
CA ARG A 557 -2.01 1.88 -4.08
C ARG A 557 -2.79 0.86 -4.94
N GLU A 558 -4.11 0.93 -4.93
CA GLU A 558 -5.00 -0.03 -5.60
C GLU A 558 -5.70 0.52 -6.85
N LEU A 559 -5.34 1.70 -7.36
CA LEU A 559 -5.83 2.10 -8.68
C LEU A 559 -5.25 1.13 -9.71
N LYS A 560 -6.07 0.20 -10.16
CA LYS A 560 -5.77 -0.70 -11.26
C LYS A 560 -5.64 0.15 -12.52
N ASN A 561 -4.41 0.49 -12.90
CA ASN A 561 -4.18 0.78 -14.30
C ASN A 561 -4.48 -0.51 -15.07
N SER A 562 -5.36 -0.44 -16.06
CA SER A 562 -5.69 -1.57 -16.92
C SER A 562 -4.39 -2.18 -17.45
N GLU A 563 -4.08 -3.42 -17.06
CA GLU A 563 -2.96 -4.15 -17.62
C GLU A 563 -3.19 -4.26 -19.13
N GLY A 564 -2.47 -3.50 -19.90
CA GLY A 564 -2.49 -3.59 -21.35
C GLY A 564 -1.48 -4.64 -21.80
N ASN A 565 -1.95 -5.76 -22.31
CA ASN A 565 -1.07 -6.81 -22.86
C ASN A 565 -0.26 -6.33 -24.09
N ASP A 566 -0.59 -5.18 -24.64
CA ASP A 566 0.02 -4.53 -25.80
C ASP A 566 0.91 -3.32 -25.45
N LYS A 567 1.11 -3.05 -24.15
CA LYS A 567 1.85 -1.88 -23.66
C LYS A 567 3.10 -2.29 -22.90
N LEU A 568 4.13 -1.44 -22.92
CA LEU A 568 5.31 -1.56 -22.08
C LEU A 568 4.92 -1.34 -20.61
N MET A 569 5.41 -2.20 -19.72
CA MET A 569 5.15 -2.10 -18.28
C MET A 569 6.27 -1.34 -17.59
N ILE A 570 5.95 -0.41 -16.69
CA ILE A 570 6.90 0.20 -15.75
C ILE A 570 6.52 -0.22 -14.35
N THR A 571 7.49 -0.78 -13.59
CA THR A 571 7.18 -1.43 -12.32
C THR A 571 8.35 -1.39 -11.34
N THR A 572 8.08 -1.73 -10.07
CA THR A 572 9.12 -2.02 -9.07
C THR A 572 9.39 -3.52 -9.00
N PRO A 573 10.57 -3.94 -8.50
CA PRO A 573 10.89 -5.36 -8.35
C PRO A 573 9.84 -6.13 -7.55
N PHE A 574 9.44 -5.58 -6.42
CA PHE A 574 8.46 -6.21 -5.53
C PHE A 574 7.11 -6.46 -6.22
N TYR A 575 6.61 -5.44 -6.94
CA TYR A 575 5.35 -5.60 -7.67
C TYR A 575 5.48 -6.60 -8.83
N TYR A 576 6.58 -6.51 -9.59
CA TYR A 576 6.84 -7.43 -10.71
C TYR A 576 6.82 -8.89 -10.26
N ILE A 577 7.58 -9.22 -9.21
CA ILE A 577 7.68 -10.58 -8.68
C ILE A 577 6.35 -11.07 -8.11
N ASN A 578 5.63 -10.22 -7.37
CA ASN A 578 4.39 -10.62 -6.69
C ASN A 578 3.17 -10.69 -7.62
N SER A 579 3.15 -9.92 -8.71
CA SER A 579 2.06 -9.98 -9.70
C SER A 579 2.13 -11.20 -10.62
N LEU A 580 3.18 -12.04 -10.52
CA LEU A 580 3.44 -13.14 -11.46
C LEU A 580 3.44 -12.63 -12.91
N SER A 581 4.16 -11.55 -13.16
CA SER A 581 4.28 -10.98 -14.50
C SER A 581 5.00 -11.97 -15.43
N GLU A 582 4.42 -12.20 -16.62
CA GLU A 582 5.00 -13.08 -17.66
C GLU A 582 5.82 -12.31 -18.70
N ARG A 583 6.36 -11.14 -18.33
CA ARG A 583 7.12 -10.29 -19.24
C ARG A 583 8.57 -10.69 -19.25
N GLY A 584 8.94 -11.51 -20.25
CA GLY A 584 10.29 -12.11 -20.36
C GLY A 584 11.40 -11.11 -20.70
N ILE A 585 11.11 -9.94 -21.31
CA ILE A 585 12.11 -8.90 -21.61
C ILE A 585 12.13 -7.89 -20.48
N GLN A 586 13.26 -7.77 -19.78
CA GLN A 586 13.38 -6.89 -18.63
C GLN A 586 14.49 -5.83 -18.85
N LEU A 587 14.16 -4.57 -18.58
CA LEU A 587 15.08 -3.44 -18.56
C LEU A 587 15.22 -2.99 -17.10
N TRP A 588 16.38 -3.27 -16.48
CA TRP A 588 16.63 -2.90 -15.09
C TRP A 588 17.30 -1.53 -15.03
N ALA A 589 16.54 -0.53 -14.61
CA ALA A 589 16.97 0.85 -14.62
C ALA A 589 17.71 1.22 -13.33
N ASP A 590 18.73 2.08 -13.45
CA ASP A 590 19.49 2.65 -12.32
C ASP A 590 20.03 1.59 -11.37
N CYS A 591 20.70 0.56 -11.94
CA CYS A 591 21.26 -0.56 -11.18
C CYS A 591 22.34 -0.14 -10.17
N GLY A 592 22.93 1.04 -10.31
CA GLY A 592 23.87 1.64 -9.35
C GLY A 592 23.22 2.20 -8.09
N ASN A 593 21.90 2.31 -8.05
CA ASN A 593 21.15 2.95 -6.97
C ASN A 593 21.04 2.03 -5.74
N ASN A 594 21.39 2.55 -4.57
CA ASN A 594 21.27 1.81 -3.31
C ASN A 594 19.83 1.50 -2.88
N MET A 595 18.83 2.12 -3.51
CA MET A 595 17.43 1.83 -3.22
C MET A 595 16.98 0.42 -3.70
N TRP A 596 17.78 -0.27 -4.48
CA TRP A 596 17.59 -1.69 -4.75
C TRP A 596 17.76 -2.56 -3.49
N ASN A 597 18.52 -2.06 -2.48
CA ASN A 597 18.67 -2.73 -1.21
C ASN A 597 17.56 -2.37 -0.23
N PRO A 598 17.08 -3.28 0.60
CA PRO A 598 16.10 -2.98 1.62
C PRO A 598 16.72 -2.15 2.76
N LYS A 599 15.92 -1.27 3.36
CA LYS A 599 16.23 -0.67 4.66
C LYS A 599 15.69 -1.59 5.75
N ILE A 600 16.57 -2.24 6.50
CA ILE A 600 16.19 -3.27 7.48
C ILE A 600 15.96 -2.65 8.86
N ALA A 601 16.94 -1.92 9.36
CA ALA A 601 16.85 -1.24 10.65
C ALA A 601 16.69 0.28 10.49
N LYS A 602 15.91 0.88 11.36
CA LYS A 602 15.73 2.33 11.54
C LYS A 602 15.93 2.64 13.03
N GLU A 603 15.88 3.92 13.42
CA GLU A 603 16.15 4.35 14.80
C GLU A 603 15.42 3.53 15.85
N ILE A 604 14.09 3.46 15.80
CA ILE A 604 13.28 2.70 16.76
C ILE A 604 12.53 1.52 16.14
N ASN A 605 12.92 1.10 14.92
CA ASN A 605 12.26 0.01 14.21
C ASN A 605 13.28 -1.01 13.69
N ASN A 606 13.07 -2.27 14.04
CA ASN A 606 13.80 -3.40 13.47
C ASN A 606 12.92 -4.66 13.47
N SER A 607 12.29 -4.95 12.33
CA SER A 607 11.39 -6.10 12.18
C SER A 607 12.09 -7.46 12.37
N ILE A 608 13.41 -7.53 12.15
CA ILE A 608 14.17 -8.79 12.27
C ILE A 608 14.24 -9.24 13.71
N VAL A 609 14.57 -8.33 14.63
CA VAL A 609 14.71 -8.67 16.05
C VAL A 609 13.36 -8.96 16.71
N LEU A 610 12.25 -8.53 16.11
CA LEU A 610 10.89 -8.84 16.58
C LEU A 610 10.44 -10.27 16.23
N ARG A 611 11.18 -11.00 15.39
CA ARG A 611 10.85 -12.38 15.04
C ARG A 611 10.84 -13.30 16.24
N LYS A 612 10.01 -14.34 16.17
CA LYS A 612 9.96 -15.38 17.19
C LYS A 612 11.22 -16.25 17.20
N SER A 613 11.83 -16.47 16.02
CA SER A 613 13.09 -17.18 15.86
C SER A 613 14.31 -16.38 16.32
N TYR A 614 14.19 -15.07 16.61
CA TYR A 614 15.30 -14.24 17.06
C TYR A 614 15.49 -14.36 18.58
N GLU A 615 16.69 -14.73 19.04
CA GLU A 615 16.99 -14.90 20.45
C GLU A 615 16.97 -13.55 21.19
N GLU A 616 16.28 -13.47 22.34
CA GLU A 616 16.06 -12.22 23.09
C GLU A 616 17.34 -11.45 23.48
N LYS A 617 18.46 -12.13 23.64
CA LYS A 617 19.74 -11.52 24.04
C LYS A 617 20.75 -11.38 22.92
N GLN A 618 20.40 -11.82 21.72
CA GLN A 618 21.27 -11.70 20.57
C GLN A 618 21.38 -10.24 20.13
N ILE A 619 22.63 -9.74 20.02
CA ILE A 619 22.86 -8.38 19.54
C ILE A 619 22.77 -8.37 18.02
N PHE A 620 21.98 -7.45 17.47
CA PHE A 620 21.91 -7.18 16.04
C PHE A 620 23.07 -6.27 15.63
N THR A 621 23.85 -6.70 14.67
CA THR A 621 25.09 -6.02 14.24
C THR A 621 24.98 -5.57 12.78
N ASP A 622 25.86 -4.62 12.38
CA ASP A 622 25.99 -4.20 10.98
C ASP A 622 26.29 -5.38 10.05
N LEU A 623 27.06 -6.37 10.54
CA LEU A 623 27.33 -7.60 9.79
C LEU A 623 26.07 -8.43 9.55
N ASP A 624 25.13 -8.45 10.50
CA ASP A 624 23.86 -9.14 10.33
C ASP A 624 22.99 -8.42 9.30
N GLU A 625 23.01 -7.09 9.31
CA GLU A 625 22.32 -6.29 8.29
C GLU A 625 22.90 -6.52 6.88
N GLU A 626 24.24 -6.55 6.74
CA GLU A 626 24.88 -6.85 5.46
C GLU A 626 24.55 -8.26 4.94
N LYS A 627 24.53 -9.25 5.82
CA LYS A 627 24.12 -10.62 5.47
C LYS A 627 22.68 -10.68 4.98
N LEU A 628 21.79 -9.95 5.63
CA LEU A 628 20.38 -9.87 5.23
C LEU A 628 20.20 -9.13 3.91
N LYS A 629 20.94 -8.05 3.67
CA LYS A 629 20.94 -7.35 2.37
C LYS A 629 21.43 -8.28 1.24
N LYS A 630 22.47 -9.06 1.51
CA LYS A 630 22.99 -10.04 0.55
C LYS A 630 21.98 -11.17 0.29
N TYR A 631 21.33 -11.68 1.33
CA TYR A 631 20.25 -12.64 1.21
C TYR A 631 19.12 -12.11 0.31
N TYR A 632 18.64 -10.91 0.61
CA TYR A 632 17.60 -10.26 -0.18
C TYR A 632 18.02 -10.08 -1.63
N MET A 633 19.22 -9.58 -1.88
CA MET A 633 19.72 -9.33 -3.23
C MET A 633 19.81 -10.61 -4.05
N ASN A 634 20.30 -11.69 -3.48
CA ASN A 634 20.36 -12.97 -4.17
C ASN A 634 18.98 -13.50 -4.54
N ASN A 635 18.01 -13.40 -3.62
CA ASN A 635 16.64 -13.84 -3.86
C ASN A 635 15.93 -12.93 -4.89
N LEU A 636 16.19 -11.63 -4.84
CA LEU A 636 15.68 -10.67 -5.81
C LEU A 636 16.19 -10.99 -7.22
N LEU A 637 17.50 -11.14 -7.37
CA LEU A 637 18.13 -11.49 -8.65
C LEU A 637 17.61 -12.83 -9.17
N TYR A 638 17.54 -13.85 -8.28
CA TYR A 638 16.98 -15.14 -8.63
C TYR A 638 15.56 -15.02 -9.19
N SER A 639 14.68 -14.32 -8.51
CA SER A 639 13.28 -14.17 -8.93
C SER A 639 13.11 -13.37 -10.22
N LEU A 640 13.93 -12.33 -10.41
CA LEU A 640 13.92 -11.54 -11.64
C LEU A 640 14.48 -12.35 -12.81
N LEU A 641 15.62 -13.02 -12.63
CA LEU A 641 16.25 -13.82 -13.67
C LEU A 641 15.42 -15.07 -14.01
N ASP A 642 14.83 -15.76 -13.04
CA ASP A 642 13.97 -16.94 -13.28
C ASP A 642 12.78 -16.62 -14.21
N SER A 643 12.24 -15.42 -14.11
CA SER A 643 11.13 -14.94 -14.95
C SER A 643 11.57 -14.27 -16.26
N ALA A 644 12.87 -14.05 -16.49
CA ALA A 644 13.39 -13.35 -17.65
C ALA A 644 13.74 -14.30 -18.81
N GLU A 645 13.53 -13.84 -20.03
CA GLU A 645 14.13 -14.41 -21.27
C GLU A 645 15.37 -13.58 -21.65
N GLU A 646 15.26 -12.27 -21.58
CA GLU A 646 16.31 -11.29 -21.88
C GLU A 646 16.34 -10.20 -20.84
N VAL A 647 17.51 -9.82 -20.36
CA VAL A 647 17.73 -8.75 -19.39
C VAL A 647 18.72 -7.73 -19.95
N TYR A 648 18.38 -6.46 -19.85
CA TYR A 648 19.22 -5.32 -20.16
C TYR A 648 19.34 -4.47 -18.91
N THR A 649 20.56 -4.12 -18.52
CA THR A 649 20.82 -3.38 -17.29
C THR A 649 21.39 -2.01 -17.57
N PHE A 650 20.98 -1.01 -16.81
CA PHE A 650 21.36 0.38 -17.03
C PHE A 650 21.88 1.00 -15.73
N LYS A 651 23.04 1.61 -15.80
CA LYS A 651 23.70 2.28 -14.69
C LYS A 651 24.29 3.61 -15.14
N SER A 652 24.24 4.64 -14.30
CA SER A 652 25.07 5.85 -14.42
C SER A 652 26.18 5.83 -13.36
N ASP A 653 27.35 6.43 -13.69
CA ASP A 653 28.44 6.56 -12.72
C ASP A 653 28.10 7.58 -11.63
N TYR A 654 27.35 8.61 -12.00
CA TYR A 654 26.86 9.61 -11.06
C TYR A 654 25.33 9.58 -10.92
N SER A 655 24.86 9.62 -9.69
CA SER A 655 23.44 9.76 -9.36
C SER A 655 22.90 11.13 -9.81
N LEU A 656 21.60 11.34 -9.75
CA LEU A 656 20.95 12.62 -10.04
C LEU A 656 21.56 13.81 -9.26
N ASN A 657 22.04 13.55 -8.03
CA ASN A 657 22.63 14.54 -7.14
C ASN A 657 24.17 14.66 -7.30
N GLY A 658 24.78 14.02 -8.29
CA GLY A 658 26.20 14.09 -8.56
C GLY A 658 27.10 13.22 -7.68
N TYR A 659 26.54 12.33 -6.85
CA TYR A 659 27.31 11.37 -6.08
C TYR A 659 27.61 10.11 -6.91
N LEU A 660 28.75 9.46 -6.65
CA LEU A 660 29.06 8.17 -7.24
C LEU A 660 27.95 7.15 -6.94
N SER A 661 27.55 6.41 -7.95
CA SER A 661 26.46 5.46 -7.92
C SER A 661 26.99 4.05 -7.93
N GLU A 662 27.08 3.44 -6.73
CA GLU A 662 27.55 2.07 -6.55
C GLU A 662 26.54 1.29 -5.71
N SER A 663 26.22 0.07 -6.12
CA SER A 663 25.28 -0.78 -5.40
C SER A 663 25.67 -2.24 -5.42
N MET A 664 25.17 -2.99 -4.43
CA MET A 664 25.31 -4.45 -4.38
C MET A 664 24.67 -5.11 -5.62
N MET A 665 23.57 -4.54 -6.15
CA MET A 665 22.91 -5.01 -7.36
C MET A 665 23.85 -5.02 -8.55
N TYR A 666 24.47 -3.87 -8.83
CA TYR A 666 25.40 -3.76 -9.96
C TYR A 666 26.62 -4.65 -9.81
N THR A 667 27.24 -4.69 -8.63
CA THR A 667 28.36 -5.58 -8.35
C THR A 667 28.00 -7.05 -8.59
N SER A 668 26.80 -7.47 -8.20
CA SER A 668 26.33 -8.83 -8.44
C SER A 668 26.13 -9.14 -9.92
N ILE A 669 25.61 -8.17 -10.70
CA ILE A 669 25.43 -8.30 -12.16
C ILE A 669 26.79 -8.48 -12.86
N ILE A 670 27.75 -7.60 -12.59
CA ILE A 670 29.08 -7.68 -13.20
C ILE A 670 29.75 -9.02 -12.88
N ASN A 671 29.72 -9.44 -11.61
CA ASN A 671 30.29 -10.74 -11.22
C ASN A 671 29.63 -11.92 -11.92
N LEU A 672 28.33 -11.85 -12.28
CA LEU A 672 27.65 -12.89 -13.04
C LEU A 672 28.11 -12.92 -14.52
N MET A 673 28.39 -11.75 -15.12
CA MET A 673 28.82 -11.63 -16.51
C MET A 673 30.30 -12.02 -16.68
N ASP A 674 31.19 -11.56 -15.79
CA ASP A 674 32.63 -11.83 -15.88
C ASP A 674 33.00 -13.34 -15.83
N ARG A 675 32.09 -14.19 -15.36
CA ARG A 675 32.31 -15.64 -15.30
C ARG A 675 31.94 -16.37 -16.57
N GLU A 676 31.28 -15.75 -17.53
CA GLU A 676 31.08 -16.33 -18.87
C GLU A 676 32.34 -16.25 -19.73
N GLU A 677 33.34 -15.42 -19.36
CA GLU A 677 34.61 -15.29 -20.08
C GLU A 677 35.68 -16.26 -19.61
N ILE A 678 35.41 -17.10 -18.60
CA ILE A 678 36.34 -18.16 -18.11
C ILE A 678 35.74 -19.55 -18.41
#